data_b659fae04e11493e51536aca0099ad01
#
_entry.id   b659fae04e11493e51536aca0099ad01
#
_cell.length_a   1.000
_cell.length_b   1.000
_cell.length_c   1.000
_cell.angle_alpha   90.00
_cell.angle_beta   90.00
_cell.angle_gamma   90.00
#
_symmetry.space_group_name_H-M   'P 1'
#
loop_
_entity.id
_entity.type
_entity.pdbx_description
1 polymer ?
#
loop_
_entity_poly.entity_id
_entity_poly.type
_entity_poly.pdbx_seq_one_letter_code
_entity_poly.pdbx_strand_id
1 'polypeptide(L)'
;MPYNQGINVIPTPVSLVQNEGSFKLSKNTAFSASTPEAKTVAEYFAAQMNLATGYQITVSDKAASNGIALAIDEALDVNDEGYTLDVTPQGVTVKAKTPQGLFYGMQTFMQLLPAEIQSPAVVNGIAWTASCVTVKDEPRFEYRGIMLDPCRHFIPVENVKKHLDVLALFKINRMHWHLTDDQGWRIEIKKYPKLTEIGSKRIDGEGTEYGGFYTQEEVKDIVKYAADRFITIVPEIELPGHEMAAIAAYPELSCEGKQGTPRIIWGVEDIVLCAGKEEPFQFFEDVIAEVAPLFPGEYFHIGGDECPKTSWEKCPLCQARIRKEGLKGDKEHSAEEKLQSYFVQRMEKVVNKHGKKMIGWDEILEGGLAPSATVMSWRGEEGGIAAASMNHEVIMTPSSEGMYIDQFQGDYKISPVSIGGFTTAERVYKYNPVPDTLAAAGKGHFIKGVQCNVWSEYLYNTDIMEYRIYPRILALSEIAWSPLDRKDYKDFERRLDNAQVRLDGHGINYYIPQPEQPNGSCNFVAFTDKATMTFTTNRPMKMVYTLDGTEPTPESTVYTAPFDITETTTMKIASVLPSGKMGKPRTILVEKQTLAPAKEVAKTTPGLDMEVFDGMYLSVNNLEAAQKTGKKQVIKTTRELTNQVPAPESMRGVKQYAAIATGYVNIPEDGVYYISSDLEEVWIDGKLMVNNGGEVKRFSRHDTSAALAKGLHEIKLVFLGHIIGGWPSNWNDGSVQLRKSDAEKFTSITAEMLSH
;
A
#
# COMPACT_ATOMS: atom_id res chain seq x y z
N MET A 1 25.75 19.15 -8.01
CA MET A 1 25.43 18.48 -6.73
C MET A 1 25.85 17.03 -6.84
N PRO A 2 26.28 16.32 -5.76
CA PRO A 2 26.80 14.95 -5.84
C PRO A 2 25.81 13.94 -6.44
N TYR A 3 24.50 14.11 -6.19
CA TYR A 3 23.46 13.18 -6.67
C TYR A 3 23.22 13.26 -8.20
N ASN A 4 23.73 14.28 -8.89
CA ASN A 4 23.64 14.42 -10.35
C ASN A 4 24.83 13.81 -11.08
N GLN A 5 25.76 13.16 -10.39
CA GLN A 5 26.89 12.50 -11.04
C GLN A 5 26.48 11.17 -11.65
N GLY A 6 26.73 11.00 -12.95
CA GLY A 6 26.45 9.78 -13.71
C GLY A 6 25.06 9.74 -14.35
N ILE A 7 24.75 8.62 -14.99
CA ILE A 7 23.46 8.35 -15.62
C ILE A 7 22.45 7.90 -14.57
N ASN A 8 21.29 8.56 -14.52
CA ASN A 8 20.25 8.36 -13.48
C ASN A 8 18.92 7.86 -14.07
N VAL A 9 18.96 6.85 -14.94
CA VAL A 9 17.76 6.28 -15.59
C VAL A 9 17.20 5.11 -14.76
N ILE A 10 15.92 5.13 -14.47
CA ILE A 10 15.13 4.04 -13.89
C ILE A 10 13.95 3.76 -14.84
N PRO A 11 13.73 2.50 -15.25
CA PRO A 11 14.57 1.31 -15.05
C PRO A 11 15.86 1.35 -15.87
N THR A 12 16.87 0.57 -15.40
CA THR A 12 18.15 0.41 -16.10
C THR A 12 17.93 -0.26 -17.46
N PRO A 13 18.40 0.35 -18.57
CA PRO A 13 18.31 -0.24 -19.89
C PRO A 13 19.14 -1.53 -20.05
N VAL A 14 18.72 -2.39 -20.99
CA VAL A 14 19.48 -3.59 -21.38
C VAL A 14 20.92 -3.23 -21.75
N SER A 15 21.11 -2.21 -22.57
CA SER A 15 22.43 -1.70 -22.94
C SER A 15 22.42 -0.18 -22.95
N LEU A 16 23.36 0.43 -22.26
CA LEU A 16 23.61 1.86 -22.28
C LEU A 16 25.12 2.10 -22.29
N VAL A 17 25.59 2.80 -23.32
CA VAL A 17 26.98 3.24 -23.46
C VAL A 17 26.99 4.77 -23.39
N GLN A 18 27.75 5.31 -22.44
CA GLN A 18 27.96 6.75 -22.34
C GLN A 18 29.06 7.16 -23.30
N ASN A 19 28.81 8.21 -24.11
CA ASN A 19 29.72 8.78 -25.07
C ASN A 19 30.21 10.14 -24.59
N GLU A 20 31.24 10.71 -25.25
CA GLU A 20 31.72 12.04 -24.96
C GLU A 20 30.76 13.13 -25.45
N GLY A 21 30.62 14.19 -24.65
CA GLY A 21 29.81 15.37 -24.98
C GLY A 21 28.41 15.34 -24.38
N SER A 22 27.62 16.32 -24.77
CA SER A 22 26.24 16.48 -24.33
C SER A 22 25.38 17.13 -25.41
N PHE A 23 24.10 16.73 -25.46
CA PHE A 23 23.06 17.42 -26.19
C PHE A 23 22.55 18.61 -25.37
N LYS A 24 22.32 19.76 -26.01
CA LYS A 24 21.74 20.94 -25.37
C LYS A 24 20.33 21.21 -25.91
N LEU A 25 19.31 20.99 -25.07
CA LEU A 25 17.95 21.41 -25.35
C LEU A 25 17.88 22.94 -25.32
N SER A 26 17.36 23.56 -26.38
CA SER A 26 17.32 25.02 -26.55
C SER A 26 15.99 25.46 -27.17
N LYS A 27 15.74 26.76 -27.21
CA LYS A 27 14.57 27.34 -27.89
C LYS A 27 14.49 27.04 -29.40
N ASN A 28 15.58 26.58 -30.02
CA ASN A 28 15.67 26.23 -31.43
C ASN A 28 15.48 24.72 -31.65
N THR A 29 15.37 23.94 -30.59
CA THR A 29 15.10 22.50 -30.68
C THR A 29 13.68 22.25 -31.22
N ALA A 30 13.54 21.30 -32.13
CA ALA A 30 12.27 20.88 -32.68
C ALA A 30 12.24 19.36 -32.81
N PHE A 31 11.04 18.78 -32.73
CA PHE A 31 10.82 17.38 -33.06
C PHE A 31 10.63 17.19 -34.56
N SER A 32 11.13 16.05 -35.05
CA SER A 32 10.76 15.52 -36.37
C SER A 32 10.15 14.13 -36.24
N ALA A 33 8.98 13.94 -36.87
CA ALA A 33 8.23 12.69 -36.84
C ALA A 33 7.47 12.54 -38.16
N SER A 34 7.71 11.43 -38.88
CA SER A 34 7.18 11.23 -40.25
C SER A 34 5.82 10.51 -40.30
N THR A 35 5.45 9.80 -39.23
CA THR A 35 4.15 9.11 -39.13
C THR A 35 3.21 9.78 -38.15
N PRO A 36 1.88 9.69 -38.31
CA PRO A 36 0.90 10.26 -37.38
C PRO A 36 1.12 9.79 -35.92
N GLU A 37 1.44 8.52 -35.74
CA GLU A 37 1.64 7.91 -34.41
C GLU A 37 2.91 8.45 -33.76
N ALA A 38 4.03 8.54 -34.48
CA ALA A 38 5.27 9.15 -33.98
C ALA A 38 5.06 10.64 -33.67
N LYS A 39 4.23 11.34 -34.47
CA LYS A 39 3.89 12.75 -34.23
C LYS A 39 3.11 12.92 -32.91
N THR A 40 2.14 12.06 -32.62
CA THR A 40 1.39 12.08 -31.34
C THR A 40 2.33 11.94 -30.15
N VAL A 41 3.30 11.01 -30.22
CA VAL A 41 4.32 10.84 -29.17
C VAL A 41 5.19 12.11 -29.05
N ALA A 42 5.64 12.66 -30.17
CA ALA A 42 6.45 13.90 -30.19
C ALA A 42 5.70 15.09 -29.58
N GLU A 43 4.42 15.26 -29.90
CA GLU A 43 3.55 16.32 -29.35
C GLU A 43 3.38 16.20 -27.83
N TYR A 44 3.22 14.97 -27.32
CA TYR A 44 3.14 14.72 -25.87
C TYR A 44 4.41 15.21 -25.15
N PHE A 45 5.60 14.85 -25.63
CA PHE A 45 6.87 15.24 -24.97
C PHE A 45 7.23 16.71 -25.23
N ALA A 46 6.91 17.26 -26.40
CA ALA A 46 7.08 18.69 -26.67
C ALA A 46 6.25 19.53 -25.68
N ALA A 47 5.02 19.14 -25.41
CA ALA A 47 4.17 19.83 -24.44
C ALA A 47 4.77 19.80 -23.03
N GLN A 48 5.25 18.63 -22.55
CA GLN A 48 5.92 18.54 -21.25
C GLN A 48 7.18 19.40 -21.17
N MET A 49 8.05 19.33 -22.18
CA MET A 49 9.27 20.15 -22.20
C MET A 49 8.95 21.64 -22.20
N ASN A 50 7.91 22.06 -22.91
CA ASN A 50 7.51 23.47 -22.99
C ASN A 50 7.06 24.01 -21.64
N LEU A 51 6.39 23.20 -20.80
CA LEU A 51 5.97 23.59 -19.44
C LEU A 51 7.18 23.98 -18.57
N ALA A 52 8.19 23.12 -18.51
CA ALA A 52 9.34 23.32 -17.64
C ALA A 52 10.35 24.35 -18.20
N THR A 53 10.55 24.38 -19.50
CA THR A 53 11.58 25.23 -20.13
C THR A 53 11.09 26.63 -20.51
N GLY A 54 9.76 26.78 -20.72
CA GLY A 54 9.17 27.99 -21.32
C GLY A 54 9.51 28.17 -22.81
N TYR A 55 10.05 27.11 -23.46
CA TYR A 55 10.33 27.11 -24.90
C TYR A 55 9.08 26.86 -25.70
N GLN A 56 9.15 27.05 -27.01
CA GLN A 56 8.09 26.71 -27.97
C GLN A 56 8.60 25.61 -28.91
N ILE A 57 8.89 24.46 -28.36
CA ILE A 57 9.35 23.28 -29.11
C ILE A 57 8.21 22.81 -30.00
N THR A 58 8.44 22.81 -31.30
CA THR A 58 7.45 22.44 -32.32
C THR A 58 7.69 21.03 -32.83
N VAL A 59 6.65 20.45 -33.46
CA VAL A 59 6.71 19.14 -34.11
C VAL A 59 6.45 19.31 -35.59
N SER A 60 7.30 18.72 -36.44
CA SER A 60 7.14 18.75 -37.89
C SER A 60 7.58 17.42 -38.52
N ASP A 61 7.36 17.28 -39.84
CA ASP A 61 7.87 16.15 -40.67
C ASP A 61 9.33 16.38 -41.14
N LYS A 62 9.87 17.57 -40.95
CA LYS A 62 11.20 17.97 -41.42
C LYS A 62 12.25 17.87 -40.31
N ALA A 63 13.39 17.29 -40.64
CA ALA A 63 14.53 17.24 -39.73
C ALA A 63 15.04 18.65 -39.37
N ALA A 64 15.34 18.86 -38.07
CA ALA A 64 15.93 20.08 -37.55
C ALA A 64 17.41 19.85 -37.21
N SER A 65 18.24 20.90 -37.35
CA SER A 65 19.69 20.82 -37.09
C SER A 65 20.06 20.65 -35.60
N ASN A 66 19.15 20.82 -34.69
CA ASN A 66 19.29 20.54 -33.26
C ASN A 66 18.00 19.82 -32.83
N GLY A 67 17.68 18.73 -33.52
CA GLY A 67 16.38 18.09 -33.49
C GLY A 67 16.35 16.85 -32.62
N ILE A 68 15.10 16.48 -32.29
CA ILE A 68 14.76 15.20 -31.69
C ILE A 68 13.95 14.45 -32.74
N ALA A 69 14.53 13.40 -33.34
CA ALA A 69 13.92 12.61 -34.39
C ALA A 69 13.27 11.34 -33.82
N LEU A 70 11.98 11.16 -34.10
CA LEU A 70 11.24 9.93 -33.78
C LEU A 70 10.92 9.17 -35.07
N ALA A 71 11.32 7.90 -35.15
CA ALA A 71 11.12 7.08 -36.32
C ALA A 71 10.56 5.68 -35.98
N ILE A 72 9.49 5.28 -36.65
CA ILE A 72 9.04 3.89 -36.67
C ILE A 72 9.95 3.10 -37.61
N ASP A 73 10.53 2.01 -37.15
CA ASP A 73 11.42 1.11 -37.88
C ASP A 73 11.02 -0.35 -37.55
N GLU A 74 10.20 -0.94 -38.37
CA GLU A 74 9.68 -2.31 -38.16
C GLU A 74 10.78 -3.38 -38.24
N ALA A 75 11.94 -3.06 -38.84
CA ALA A 75 13.06 -3.97 -38.96
C ALA A 75 14.01 -3.94 -37.75
N LEU A 76 13.76 -3.08 -36.77
CA LEU A 76 14.59 -2.95 -35.59
C LEU A 76 14.62 -4.26 -34.77
N ASP A 77 15.80 -4.71 -34.38
CA ASP A 77 15.99 -5.92 -33.58
C ASP A 77 15.72 -5.66 -32.08
N VAL A 78 14.46 -5.47 -31.72
CA VAL A 78 13.90 -5.33 -30.36
C VAL A 78 12.47 -5.89 -30.36
N ASN A 79 11.85 -6.07 -29.17
CA ASN A 79 10.43 -6.39 -29.10
C ASN A 79 9.55 -5.15 -29.38
N ASP A 80 8.21 -5.28 -29.32
CA ASP A 80 7.28 -4.20 -29.68
C ASP A 80 7.34 -2.99 -28.72
N GLU A 81 7.78 -3.19 -27.48
CA GLU A 81 7.99 -2.13 -26.49
C GLU A 81 9.44 -1.60 -26.48
N GLY A 82 10.32 -2.22 -27.24
CA GLY A 82 11.74 -1.89 -27.29
C GLY A 82 12.06 -0.69 -28.18
N TYR A 83 13.24 -0.14 -28.00
CA TYR A 83 13.72 1.04 -28.73
C TYR A 83 15.25 1.09 -28.80
N THR A 84 15.75 1.95 -29.72
CA THR A 84 17.09 2.49 -29.66
C THR A 84 17.03 4.01 -29.44
N LEU A 85 18.00 4.53 -28.68
CA LEU A 85 18.16 5.96 -28.42
C LEU A 85 19.62 6.36 -28.59
N ASP A 86 19.87 7.27 -29.53
CA ASP A 86 21.17 7.90 -29.74
C ASP A 86 21.09 9.38 -29.38
N VAL A 87 21.89 9.80 -28.41
CA VAL A 87 22.05 11.21 -28.01
C VAL A 87 23.43 11.65 -28.41
N THR A 88 23.50 12.66 -29.28
CA THR A 88 24.76 13.28 -29.77
C THR A 88 24.71 14.78 -29.56
N PRO A 89 25.85 15.52 -29.66
CA PRO A 89 25.82 16.98 -29.56
C PRO A 89 24.97 17.66 -30.64
N GLN A 90 24.69 16.97 -31.75
CA GLN A 90 23.95 17.51 -32.89
C GLN A 90 22.47 17.22 -32.87
N GLY A 91 22.02 16.22 -32.04
CA GLY A 91 20.63 15.83 -31.99
C GLY A 91 20.39 14.52 -31.27
N VAL A 92 19.12 14.18 -31.16
CA VAL A 92 18.61 12.97 -30.53
C VAL A 92 17.83 12.15 -31.55
N THR A 93 18.03 10.85 -31.59
CA THR A 93 17.27 9.94 -32.46
C THR A 93 16.71 8.81 -31.62
N VAL A 94 15.38 8.62 -31.67
CA VAL A 94 14.68 7.47 -31.09
C VAL A 94 14.05 6.67 -32.22
N LYS A 95 14.34 5.36 -32.24
CA LYS A 95 13.72 4.41 -33.16
C LYS A 95 13.04 3.27 -32.39
N ALA A 96 11.89 2.86 -32.84
CA ALA A 96 11.16 1.73 -32.27
C ALA A 96 10.26 1.08 -33.32
N LYS A 97 9.81 -0.15 -33.12
CA LYS A 97 8.81 -0.81 -33.97
C LYS A 97 7.42 -0.21 -33.85
N THR A 98 7.10 0.32 -32.66
CA THR A 98 5.75 0.78 -32.31
C THR A 98 5.81 2.19 -31.66
N PRO A 99 4.68 2.91 -31.65
CA PRO A 99 4.56 4.17 -30.90
C PRO A 99 4.87 4.01 -29.40
N GLN A 100 4.54 2.85 -28.81
CA GLN A 100 4.83 2.54 -27.39
C GLN A 100 6.33 2.47 -27.14
N GLY A 101 7.09 1.81 -28.01
CA GLY A 101 8.56 1.81 -27.93
C GLY A 101 9.17 3.21 -28.08
N LEU A 102 8.65 4.05 -28.99
CA LEU A 102 9.05 5.46 -29.09
C LEU A 102 8.78 6.22 -27.80
N PHE A 103 7.63 6.01 -27.19
CA PHE A 103 7.27 6.64 -25.90
C PHE A 103 8.26 6.26 -24.81
N TYR A 104 8.63 4.99 -24.68
CA TYR A 104 9.62 4.55 -23.68
C TYR A 104 11.03 5.04 -23.96
N GLY A 105 11.43 5.14 -25.23
CA GLY A 105 12.70 5.76 -25.60
C GLY A 105 12.75 7.22 -25.20
N MET A 106 11.63 7.95 -25.40
CA MET A 106 11.50 9.33 -24.94
C MET A 106 11.47 9.46 -23.42
N GLN A 107 10.85 8.55 -22.69
CA GLN A 107 10.91 8.54 -21.21
C GLN A 107 12.36 8.39 -20.73
N THR A 108 13.15 7.55 -21.39
CA THR A 108 14.59 7.44 -21.10
C THR A 108 15.30 8.74 -21.40
N PHE A 109 15.06 9.39 -22.54
CA PHE A 109 15.64 10.67 -22.87
C PHE A 109 15.26 11.77 -21.85
N MET A 110 14.01 11.83 -21.43
CA MET A 110 13.55 12.77 -20.38
C MET A 110 14.30 12.57 -19.06
N GLN A 111 14.66 11.33 -18.74
CA GLN A 111 15.45 11.04 -17.54
C GLN A 111 16.94 11.37 -17.68
N LEU A 112 17.46 11.54 -18.89
CA LEU A 112 18.83 12.07 -19.13
C LEU A 112 18.93 13.58 -18.97
N LEU A 113 17.81 14.31 -19.10
CA LEU A 113 17.72 15.75 -18.80
C LEU A 113 17.69 15.99 -17.27
N PRO A 114 18.01 17.21 -16.80
CA PRO A 114 17.82 17.60 -15.40
C PRO A 114 16.41 17.25 -14.91
N ALA A 115 16.30 16.82 -13.65
CA ALA A 115 15.05 16.30 -13.09
C ALA A 115 13.92 17.34 -13.12
N GLU A 116 14.25 18.60 -13.08
CA GLU A 116 13.37 19.75 -13.15
C GLU A 116 12.56 19.83 -14.47
N ILE A 117 12.92 19.03 -15.50
CA ILE A 117 12.13 18.89 -16.74
C ILE A 117 10.72 18.35 -16.48
N GLN A 118 10.48 17.74 -15.32
CA GLN A 118 9.18 17.29 -14.87
C GLN A 118 8.32 18.38 -14.21
N SER A 119 8.84 19.59 -14.08
CA SER A 119 8.11 20.71 -13.46
C SER A 119 6.88 21.10 -14.30
N PRO A 120 5.69 21.29 -13.67
CA PRO A 120 4.51 21.81 -14.36
C PRO A 120 4.58 23.32 -14.65
N ALA A 121 5.66 23.99 -14.25
CA ALA A 121 5.89 25.42 -14.43
C ALA A 121 7.32 25.69 -14.85
N VAL A 122 7.55 26.84 -15.48
CA VAL A 122 8.86 27.26 -15.97
C VAL A 122 9.88 27.34 -14.83
N VAL A 123 11.01 26.66 -15.02
CA VAL A 123 12.15 26.68 -14.10
C VAL A 123 13.31 27.45 -14.75
N ASN A 124 13.72 28.53 -14.10
CA ASN A 124 14.80 29.41 -14.58
C ASN A 124 16.16 28.94 -14.08
N GLY A 125 17.22 29.26 -14.83
CA GLY A 125 18.60 29.01 -14.41
C GLY A 125 19.09 27.58 -14.59
N ILE A 126 18.30 26.69 -15.20
CA ILE A 126 18.68 25.32 -15.51
C ILE A 126 19.36 25.23 -16.88
N ALA A 127 20.51 24.57 -16.91
CA ALA A 127 21.13 24.14 -18.16
C ALA A 127 20.52 22.83 -18.62
N TRP A 128 19.60 22.87 -19.58
CA TRP A 128 18.91 21.72 -20.12
C TRP A 128 19.84 20.89 -21.02
N THR A 129 20.67 20.06 -20.40
CA THR A 129 21.65 19.22 -21.09
C THR A 129 21.45 17.74 -20.76
N ALA A 130 21.62 16.90 -21.77
CA ALA A 130 21.61 15.42 -21.62
C ALA A 130 22.99 14.89 -22.04
N SER A 131 23.56 13.95 -21.27
CA SER A 131 24.80 13.26 -21.66
C SER A 131 24.62 12.52 -22.97
N CYS A 132 25.63 12.49 -23.83
CA CYS A 132 25.63 11.66 -25.03
C CYS A 132 25.66 10.20 -24.64
N VAL A 133 24.74 9.43 -25.21
CA VAL A 133 24.59 7.98 -24.96
C VAL A 133 24.14 7.26 -26.21
N THR A 134 24.44 5.97 -26.29
CA THR A 134 23.82 5.00 -27.20
C THR A 134 23.12 3.95 -26.36
N VAL A 135 21.81 3.79 -26.54
CA VAL A 135 20.95 2.85 -25.80
C VAL A 135 20.26 1.89 -26.75
N LYS A 136 20.26 0.59 -26.41
CA LYS A 136 19.35 -0.42 -26.95
C LYS A 136 18.62 -1.05 -25.78
N ASP A 137 17.29 -1.03 -25.79
CA ASP A 137 16.50 -1.36 -24.61
C ASP A 137 15.17 -2.02 -24.97
N GLU A 138 14.71 -2.89 -24.12
CA GLU A 138 13.40 -3.57 -24.19
C GLU A 138 13.05 -4.15 -22.82
N PRO A 139 11.74 -4.28 -22.47
CA PRO A 139 11.33 -4.85 -21.20
C PRO A 139 11.54 -6.35 -21.11
N ARG A 140 11.84 -6.82 -19.90
CA ARG A 140 11.90 -8.25 -19.56
C ARG A 140 10.51 -8.90 -19.54
N PHE A 141 9.50 -8.18 -19.06
CA PHE A 141 8.12 -8.64 -18.95
C PHE A 141 7.14 -7.70 -19.66
N GLU A 142 6.11 -8.30 -20.29
CA GLU A 142 5.04 -7.55 -20.96
C GLU A 142 4.00 -6.97 -19.98
N TYR A 143 3.85 -7.54 -18.77
CA TYR A 143 2.96 -7.05 -17.72
C TYR A 143 3.78 -6.47 -16.57
N ARG A 144 3.69 -5.16 -16.36
CA ARG A 144 4.38 -4.39 -15.31
C ARG A 144 3.32 -3.54 -14.60
N GLY A 145 2.80 -4.05 -13.46
CA GLY A 145 1.54 -3.58 -12.91
C GLY A 145 1.61 -2.98 -11.51
N ILE A 146 0.58 -2.18 -11.25
CA ILE A 146 0.18 -1.75 -9.91
C ILE A 146 -1.33 -1.98 -9.76
N MET A 147 -1.78 -2.48 -8.61
CA MET A 147 -3.18 -2.50 -8.26
C MET A 147 -3.51 -1.32 -7.34
N LEU A 148 -4.60 -0.61 -7.62
CA LEU A 148 -5.18 0.44 -6.78
C LEU A 148 -6.56 -0.01 -6.28
N ASP A 149 -6.79 0.15 -4.98
CA ASP A 149 -8.04 -0.22 -4.29
C ASP A 149 -8.85 1.04 -3.91
N PRO A 150 -9.81 1.50 -4.73
CA PRO A 150 -10.74 2.54 -4.35
C PRO A 150 -11.89 2.05 -3.45
N CYS A 151 -11.99 0.73 -3.18
CA CYS A 151 -13.13 0.17 -2.47
C CYS A 151 -13.09 0.46 -0.97
N ARG A 152 -11.96 0.23 -0.32
CA ARG A 152 -11.82 0.51 1.11
C ARG A 152 -11.72 2.02 1.34
N HIS A 153 -10.86 2.72 0.57
CA HIS A 153 -10.83 4.19 0.53
C HIS A 153 -10.84 4.71 -0.91
N PHE A 154 -11.82 5.57 -1.21
CA PHE A 154 -12.06 6.08 -2.56
C PHE A 154 -10.90 6.96 -3.05
N ILE A 155 -10.50 6.77 -4.31
CA ILE A 155 -9.41 7.51 -4.95
C ILE A 155 -10.04 8.48 -5.97
N PRO A 156 -9.97 9.80 -5.78
CA PRO A 156 -10.49 10.78 -6.74
C PRO A 156 -9.85 10.65 -8.13
N VAL A 157 -10.59 11.03 -9.17
CA VAL A 157 -10.17 10.92 -10.58
C VAL A 157 -8.82 11.59 -10.84
N GLU A 158 -8.63 12.80 -10.30
CA GLU A 158 -7.37 13.56 -10.43
C GLU A 158 -6.18 12.84 -9.80
N ASN A 159 -6.38 12.11 -8.70
CA ASN A 159 -5.32 11.34 -8.06
C ASN A 159 -4.98 10.07 -8.85
N VAL A 160 -5.98 9.40 -9.44
CA VAL A 160 -5.72 8.29 -10.37
C VAL A 160 -4.87 8.78 -11.55
N LYS A 161 -5.23 9.92 -12.16
CA LYS A 161 -4.46 10.52 -13.26
C LYS A 161 -3.06 10.92 -12.86
N LYS A 162 -2.87 11.48 -11.65
CA LYS A 162 -1.56 11.81 -11.10
C LYS A 162 -0.65 10.59 -10.98
N HIS A 163 -1.20 9.46 -10.52
CA HIS A 163 -0.45 8.20 -10.50
C HIS A 163 -0.09 7.72 -11.91
N LEU A 164 -1.02 7.79 -12.86
CA LEU A 164 -0.76 7.40 -14.25
C LEU A 164 0.40 8.18 -14.88
N ASP A 165 0.54 9.48 -14.60
CA ASP A 165 1.67 10.29 -15.06
C ASP A 165 3.02 9.75 -14.57
N VAL A 166 3.10 9.44 -13.28
CA VAL A 166 4.34 8.93 -12.68
C VAL A 166 4.63 7.49 -13.11
N LEU A 167 3.61 6.64 -13.19
CA LEU A 167 3.74 5.26 -13.66
C LEU A 167 4.30 5.22 -15.09
N ALA A 168 3.80 6.09 -15.99
CA ALA A 168 4.28 6.22 -17.36
C ALA A 168 5.76 6.63 -17.43
N LEU A 169 6.19 7.58 -16.58
CA LEU A 169 7.58 8.03 -16.52
C LEU A 169 8.55 6.88 -16.23
N PHE A 170 8.12 5.92 -15.38
CA PHE A 170 8.91 4.75 -14.99
C PHE A 170 8.50 3.46 -15.70
N LYS A 171 7.84 3.57 -16.87
CA LYS A 171 7.52 2.47 -17.80
C LYS A 171 6.66 1.35 -17.21
N ILE A 172 5.85 1.64 -16.20
CA ILE A 172 4.76 0.77 -15.75
C ILE A 172 3.64 0.87 -16.79
N ASN A 173 3.11 -0.27 -17.24
CA ASN A 173 2.16 -0.31 -18.36
C ASN A 173 0.81 -0.95 -18.02
N ARG A 174 0.57 -1.33 -16.78
CA ARG A 174 -0.71 -1.89 -16.32
C ARG A 174 -1.14 -1.22 -15.03
N MET A 175 -2.40 -0.80 -14.96
CA MET A 175 -3.07 -0.43 -13.72
C MET A 175 -4.25 -1.39 -13.51
N HIS A 176 -4.15 -2.24 -12.52
CA HIS A 176 -5.22 -3.08 -12.04
C HIS A 176 -6.12 -2.24 -11.13
N TRP A 177 -7.40 -2.13 -11.45
CA TRP A 177 -8.35 -1.26 -10.78
C TRP A 177 -9.40 -2.09 -10.05
N HIS A 178 -9.25 -2.19 -8.73
CA HIS A 178 -10.09 -2.99 -7.84
C HIS A 178 -11.39 -2.24 -7.53
N LEU A 179 -12.41 -2.39 -8.39
CA LEU A 179 -13.58 -1.51 -8.45
C LEU A 179 -14.74 -1.92 -7.55
N THR A 180 -14.73 -3.14 -7.01
CA THR A 180 -15.80 -3.67 -6.15
C THR A 180 -15.25 -4.50 -5.01
N ASP A 181 -15.83 -4.35 -3.81
CA ASP A 181 -15.48 -5.11 -2.60
C ASP A 181 -16.58 -4.96 -1.55
N ASP A 182 -16.47 -5.62 -0.42
CA ASP A 182 -17.43 -5.61 0.70
C ASP A 182 -17.74 -4.20 1.22
N GLN A 183 -16.75 -3.29 1.21
CA GLN A 183 -16.87 -1.93 1.76
C GLN A 183 -17.36 -0.89 0.75
N GLY A 184 -17.38 -1.22 -0.54
CA GLY A 184 -17.86 -0.28 -1.54
C GLY A 184 -17.85 -0.79 -2.98
N TRP A 185 -18.90 -0.50 -3.70
CA TRP A 185 -19.01 -0.65 -5.15
C TRP A 185 -18.67 0.67 -5.83
N ARG A 186 -17.67 0.72 -6.69
CA ARG A 186 -17.07 1.96 -7.18
C ARG A 186 -17.31 2.30 -8.65
N ILE A 187 -18.05 1.50 -9.41
CA ILE A 187 -18.32 1.76 -10.82
C ILE A 187 -19.82 1.83 -11.09
N GLU A 188 -20.24 2.84 -11.86
CA GLU A 188 -21.64 2.99 -12.30
C GLU A 188 -22.05 1.83 -13.21
N ILE A 189 -23.17 1.17 -12.86
CA ILE A 189 -23.86 0.19 -13.69
C ILE A 189 -25.28 0.70 -13.94
N LYS A 190 -25.57 1.12 -15.15
CA LYS A 190 -26.84 1.78 -15.49
C LYS A 190 -28.05 0.86 -15.30
N LYS A 191 -27.87 -0.43 -15.56
CA LYS A 191 -28.92 -1.44 -15.35
C LYS A 191 -29.22 -1.66 -13.86
N TYR A 192 -28.24 -1.43 -12.99
CA TYR A 192 -28.33 -1.69 -11.55
C TYR A 192 -27.98 -0.44 -10.72
N PRO A 193 -28.80 0.63 -10.74
CA PRO A 193 -28.46 1.93 -10.15
C PRO A 193 -28.23 1.90 -8.64
N LYS A 194 -28.89 0.98 -7.91
CA LYS A 194 -28.69 0.84 -6.47
C LYS A 194 -27.25 0.47 -6.08
N LEU A 195 -26.44 -0.08 -7.00
CA LEU A 195 -25.04 -0.36 -6.74
C LEU A 195 -24.27 0.90 -6.36
N THR A 196 -24.58 2.03 -6.98
CA THR A 196 -23.98 3.33 -6.65
C THR A 196 -24.82 4.16 -5.68
N GLU A 197 -26.14 3.97 -5.62
CA GLU A 197 -27.00 4.68 -4.66
C GLU A 197 -26.81 4.16 -3.23
N ILE A 198 -26.61 2.84 -3.07
CA ILE A 198 -26.48 2.13 -1.78
C ILE A 198 -25.08 1.55 -1.62
N GLY A 199 -24.64 0.72 -2.60
CA GLY A 199 -23.38 -0.04 -2.51
C GLY A 199 -22.13 0.83 -2.45
N SER A 200 -22.18 2.07 -2.95
CA SER A 200 -21.03 2.98 -2.91
C SER A 200 -20.87 3.74 -1.58
N LYS A 201 -21.77 3.55 -0.63
CA LYS A 201 -21.85 4.33 0.61
C LYS A 201 -21.89 3.46 1.85
N ARG A 202 -21.23 3.89 2.92
CA ARG A 202 -21.30 3.28 4.25
C ARG A 202 -21.35 4.37 5.32
N ILE A 203 -21.88 4.02 6.49
CA ILE A 203 -21.72 4.83 7.70
C ILE A 203 -20.61 4.20 8.51
N ASP A 204 -19.44 4.83 8.59
CA ASP A 204 -18.32 4.32 9.34
C ASP A 204 -18.63 4.17 10.83
N GLY A 205 -17.78 3.45 11.56
CA GLY A 205 -17.96 3.21 12.99
C GLY A 205 -17.95 4.46 13.85
N GLU A 206 -17.41 5.56 13.34
CA GLU A 206 -17.44 6.91 13.93
C GLU A 206 -18.76 7.64 13.63
N GLY A 207 -19.66 7.04 12.86
CA GLY A 207 -20.95 7.65 12.49
C GLY A 207 -20.89 8.60 11.28
N THR A 208 -19.79 8.63 10.55
CA THR A 208 -19.61 9.48 9.37
C THR A 208 -20.01 8.74 8.10
N GLU A 209 -20.78 9.38 7.21
CA GLU A 209 -21.05 8.85 5.89
C GLU A 209 -19.78 8.95 5.03
N TYR A 210 -19.39 7.82 4.46
CA TYR A 210 -18.26 7.68 3.57
C TYR A 210 -18.69 7.02 2.26
N GLY A 211 -18.15 7.47 1.12
CA GLY A 211 -18.46 6.86 -0.16
C GLY A 211 -17.83 7.57 -1.35
N GLY A 212 -18.20 7.12 -2.52
CA GLY A 212 -17.75 7.60 -3.83
C GLY A 212 -17.87 6.51 -4.88
N PHE A 213 -17.96 6.90 -6.11
CA PHE A 213 -17.93 6.00 -7.28
C PHE A 213 -17.51 6.76 -8.53
N TYR A 214 -17.15 6.04 -9.56
CA TYR A 214 -16.84 6.58 -10.87
C TYR A 214 -18.05 6.36 -11.80
N THR A 215 -18.47 7.43 -12.45
CA THR A 215 -19.41 7.34 -13.57
C THR A 215 -18.75 6.66 -14.77
N GLN A 216 -19.52 6.06 -15.67
CA GLN A 216 -18.96 5.45 -16.89
C GLN A 216 -18.20 6.46 -17.76
N GLU A 217 -18.58 7.73 -17.72
CA GLU A 217 -17.87 8.79 -18.44
C GLU A 217 -16.50 9.10 -17.81
N GLU A 218 -16.42 9.14 -16.47
CA GLU A 218 -15.13 9.27 -15.77
C GLU A 218 -14.24 8.05 -16.00
N VAL A 219 -14.81 6.85 -16.05
CA VAL A 219 -14.07 5.63 -16.41
C VAL A 219 -13.48 5.74 -17.82
N LYS A 220 -14.27 6.15 -18.83
CA LYS A 220 -13.78 6.36 -20.20
C LYS A 220 -12.68 7.42 -20.27
N ASP A 221 -12.83 8.50 -19.53
CA ASP A 221 -11.83 9.56 -19.45
C ASP A 221 -10.51 9.06 -18.86
N ILE A 222 -10.56 8.31 -17.75
CA ILE A 222 -9.37 7.70 -17.13
C ILE A 222 -8.73 6.66 -18.07
N VAL A 223 -9.53 5.81 -18.72
CA VAL A 223 -9.04 4.79 -19.67
C VAL A 223 -8.33 5.45 -20.85
N LYS A 224 -8.93 6.52 -21.40
CA LYS A 224 -8.27 7.29 -22.46
C LYS A 224 -6.98 7.96 -21.99
N TYR A 225 -7.01 8.58 -20.81
CA TYR A 225 -5.84 9.24 -20.21
C TYR A 225 -4.68 8.26 -20.00
N ALA A 226 -4.99 7.04 -19.56
CA ALA A 226 -4.01 5.96 -19.43
C ALA A 226 -3.48 5.50 -20.79
N ALA A 227 -4.37 5.32 -21.79
CA ALA A 227 -3.99 4.90 -23.14
C ALA A 227 -3.06 5.90 -23.84
N ASP A 228 -3.27 7.20 -23.63
CA ASP A 228 -2.37 8.27 -24.14
C ASP A 228 -0.96 8.18 -23.52
N ARG A 229 -0.77 7.36 -22.47
CA ARG A 229 0.49 7.05 -21.77
C ARG A 229 0.94 5.61 -21.94
N PHE A 230 0.30 4.88 -22.83
CA PHE A 230 0.54 3.44 -23.06
C PHE A 230 0.37 2.58 -21.80
N ILE A 231 -0.54 2.99 -20.90
CA ILE A 231 -0.97 2.20 -19.75
C ILE A 231 -2.33 1.60 -20.05
N THR A 232 -2.46 0.28 -19.92
CA THR A 232 -3.72 -0.45 -20.04
C THR A 232 -4.32 -0.67 -18.67
N ILE A 233 -5.59 -0.32 -18.49
CA ILE A 233 -6.32 -0.57 -17.25
C ILE A 233 -6.96 -1.95 -17.30
N VAL A 234 -6.76 -2.72 -16.22
CA VAL A 234 -7.39 -4.03 -15.99
C VAL A 234 -8.49 -3.83 -14.93
N PRO A 235 -9.78 -3.88 -15.30
CA PRO A 235 -10.84 -3.77 -14.32
C PRO A 235 -10.98 -5.04 -13.51
N GLU A 236 -11.28 -4.92 -12.22
CA GLU A 236 -11.69 -6.02 -11.36
C GLU A 236 -13.10 -5.82 -10.85
N ILE A 237 -13.93 -6.83 -11.04
CA ILE A 237 -15.26 -6.98 -10.46
C ILE A 237 -15.26 -8.28 -9.69
N GLU A 238 -15.34 -8.19 -8.38
CA GLU A 238 -15.24 -9.33 -7.47
C GLU A 238 -16.40 -10.32 -7.62
N LEU A 239 -16.11 -11.60 -7.49
CA LEU A 239 -17.08 -12.69 -7.34
C LEU A 239 -16.38 -13.99 -6.87
N PRO A 240 -17.05 -14.90 -6.16
CA PRO A 240 -18.37 -14.78 -5.54
C PRO A 240 -18.30 -14.26 -4.10
N GLY A 241 -17.11 -14.06 -3.54
CA GLY A 241 -16.84 -13.37 -2.27
C GLY A 241 -16.70 -11.86 -2.47
N HIS A 242 -16.42 -11.12 -1.39
CA HIS A 242 -16.20 -9.66 -1.38
C HIS A 242 -17.35 -8.84 -2.04
N GLU A 243 -18.59 -9.30 -1.92
CA GLU A 243 -19.75 -8.75 -2.62
C GLU A 243 -20.81 -8.14 -1.68
N MET A 244 -20.43 -7.84 -0.43
CA MET A 244 -21.39 -7.29 0.54
C MET A 244 -21.97 -5.94 0.10
N ALA A 245 -21.23 -5.12 -0.63
CA ALA A 245 -21.74 -3.87 -1.18
C ALA A 245 -22.83 -4.09 -2.25
N ALA A 246 -22.68 -5.09 -3.13
CA ALA A 246 -23.70 -5.45 -4.09
C ALA A 246 -24.90 -6.12 -3.41
N ILE A 247 -24.66 -6.99 -2.44
CA ILE A 247 -25.73 -7.68 -1.67
C ILE A 247 -26.54 -6.66 -0.84
N ALA A 248 -25.90 -5.62 -0.31
CA ALA A 248 -26.61 -4.53 0.36
C ALA A 248 -27.58 -3.79 -0.58
N ALA A 249 -27.19 -3.64 -1.86
CA ALA A 249 -28.02 -3.03 -2.89
C ALA A 249 -29.12 -3.98 -3.43
N TYR A 250 -28.79 -5.27 -3.55
CA TYR A 250 -29.63 -6.34 -4.12
C TYR A 250 -29.56 -7.61 -3.26
N PRO A 251 -30.29 -7.65 -2.13
CA PRO A 251 -30.18 -8.75 -1.15
C PRO A 251 -30.50 -10.14 -1.71
N GLU A 252 -31.32 -10.21 -2.77
CA GLU A 252 -31.67 -11.44 -3.47
C GLU A 252 -30.48 -12.20 -4.05
N LEU A 253 -29.34 -11.53 -4.23
CA LEU A 253 -28.10 -12.16 -4.73
C LEU A 253 -27.48 -13.12 -3.71
N SER A 254 -27.74 -12.95 -2.42
CA SER A 254 -27.22 -13.82 -1.36
C SER A 254 -28.09 -15.06 -1.13
N CYS A 255 -27.56 -16.04 -0.39
CA CYS A 255 -28.30 -17.25 -0.01
C CYS A 255 -29.55 -16.93 0.82
N GLU A 256 -29.44 -15.99 1.76
CA GLU A 256 -30.51 -15.66 2.71
C GLU A 256 -31.49 -14.61 2.20
N GLY A 257 -31.08 -13.76 1.25
CA GLY A 257 -31.91 -12.67 0.72
C GLY A 257 -32.22 -11.57 1.73
N LYS A 258 -31.41 -11.45 2.81
CA LYS A 258 -31.63 -10.47 3.86
C LYS A 258 -30.97 -9.12 3.52
N GLN A 259 -31.68 -8.04 3.86
CA GLN A 259 -31.14 -6.70 3.76
C GLN A 259 -29.93 -6.52 4.67
N GLY A 260 -28.84 -5.99 4.11
CA GLY A 260 -27.62 -5.64 4.82
C GLY A 260 -27.16 -4.21 4.47
N THR A 261 -25.97 -3.87 4.91
CA THR A 261 -25.25 -2.62 4.57
C THR A 261 -23.87 -2.98 4.07
N PRO A 262 -23.22 -2.13 3.25
CA PRO A 262 -21.81 -2.30 2.96
C PRO A 262 -21.01 -2.42 4.25
N ARG A 263 -19.94 -3.22 4.22
CA ARG A 263 -19.14 -3.54 5.40
C ARG A 263 -18.39 -2.30 5.91
N ILE A 264 -18.29 -2.15 7.22
CA ILE A 264 -17.61 -0.99 7.85
C ILE A 264 -16.34 -1.38 8.61
N ILE A 265 -16.01 -2.66 8.64
CA ILE A 265 -14.78 -3.19 9.22
C ILE A 265 -13.96 -3.90 8.15
N TRP A 266 -12.67 -4.01 8.38
CA TRP A 266 -11.76 -4.73 7.46
C TRP A 266 -11.90 -6.25 7.60
N GLY A 267 -11.32 -6.99 6.64
CA GLY A 267 -11.36 -8.45 6.59
C GLY A 267 -12.49 -9.00 5.73
N VAL A 268 -12.71 -10.31 5.81
CA VAL A 268 -13.61 -11.09 4.94
C VAL A 268 -15.03 -11.11 5.49
N GLU A 269 -16.03 -11.04 4.58
CA GLU A 269 -17.45 -11.17 4.93
C GLU A 269 -17.94 -12.60 4.68
N ASP A 270 -18.68 -13.17 5.63
CA ASP A 270 -19.24 -14.53 5.51
C ASP A 270 -20.42 -14.63 4.52
N ILE A 271 -21.08 -13.50 4.23
CA ILE A 271 -22.16 -13.45 3.26
C ILE A 271 -21.59 -13.25 1.87
N VAL A 272 -21.85 -14.22 1.00
CA VAL A 272 -21.37 -14.28 -0.37
C VAL A 272 -22.54 -14.49 -1.34
N LEU A 273 -22.27 -14.36 -2.64
CA LEU A 273 -23.27 -14.64 -3.67
C LEU A 273 -23.78 -16.08 -3.61
N CYS A 274 -25.06 -16.28 -3.88
CA CYS A 274 -25.65 -17.60 -3.88
C CYS A 274 -25.35 -18.35 -5.17
N ALA A 275 -24.46 -19.35 -5.12
CA ALA A 275 -24.14 -20.17 -6.27
C ALA A 275 -25.25 -21.18 -6.67
N GLY A 276 -26.29 -21.31 -5.84
CA GLY A 276 -27.47 -22.16 -6.11
C GLY A 276 -28.54 -21.51 -6.97
N LYS A 277 -28.62 -20.18 -6.98
CA LYS A 277 -29.57 -19.38 -7.76
C LYS A 277 -29.04 -19.08 -9.17
N GLU A 278 -29.89 -18.64 -10.10
CA GLU A 278 -29.48 -18.12 -11.41
C GLU A 278 -29.33 -16.61 -11.42
N GLU A 279 -29.97 -15.89 -10.50
CA GLU A 279 -29.96 -14.44 -10.39
C GLU A 279 -28.54 -13.85 -10.25
N PRO A 280 -27.61 -14.37 -9.41
CA PRO A 280 -26.25 -13.88 -9.36
C PRO A 280 -25.49 -14.03 -10.70
N PHE A 281 -25.70 -15.14 -11.42
CA PHE A 281 -25.07 -15.34 -12.73
C PHE A 281 -25.58 -14.34 -13.75
N GLN A 282 -26.90 -14.13 -13.83
CA GLN A 282 -27.49 -13.13 -14.73
C GLN A 282 -27.04 -11.71 -14.37
N PHE A 283 -26.97 -11.41 -13.07
CA PHE A 283 -26.46 -10.11 -12.59
C PHE A 283 -25.04 -9.84 -13.12
N PHE A 284 -24.12 -10.80 -12.98
CA PHE A 284 -22.76 -10.63 -13.47
C PHE A 284 -22.64 -10.67 -14.99
N GLU A 285 -23.47 -11.44 -15.69
CA GLU A 285 -23.56 -11.35 -17.17
C GLU A 285 -23.87 -9.91 -17.60
N ASP A 286 -24.82 -9.27 -16.94
CA ASP A 286 -25.24 -7.90 -17.23
C ASP A 286 -24.14 -6.89 -16.83
N VAL A 287 -23.53 -7.04 -15.66
CA VAL A 287 -22.44 -6.17 -15.20
C VAL A 287 -21.23 -6.25 -16.14
N ILE A 288 -20.79 -7.45 -16.48
CA ILE A 288 -19.66 -7.65 -17.41
C ILE A 288 -19.99 -7.08 -18.79
N ALA A 289 -21.23 -7.23 -19.26
CA ALA A 289 -21.67 -6.68 -20.53
C ALA A 289 -21.60 -5.12 -20.58
N GLU A 290 -21.83 -4.44 -19.45
CA GLU A 290 -21.65 -2.98 -19.35
C GLU A 290 -20.20 -2.56 -19.15
N VAL A 291 -19.43 -3.31 -18.34
CA VAL A 291 -18.06 -2.94 -17.94
C VAL A 291 -17.04 -3.27 -19.03
N ALA A 292 -17.08 -4.47 -19.61
CA ALA A 292 -16.06 -4.92 -20.56
C ALA A 292 -15.84 -3.97 -21.76
N PRO A 293 -16.86 -3.34 -22.37
CA PRO A 293 -16.66 -2.38 -23.45
C PRO A 293 -15.97 -1.06 -23.04
N LEU A 294 -15.96 -0.72 -21.74
CA LEU A 294 -15.31 0.50 -21.24
C LEU A 294 -13.79 0.36 -21.24
N PHE A 295 -13.28 -0.88 -21.20
CA PHE A 295 -11.87 -1.20 -21.08
C PHE A 295 -11.37 -1.93 -22.32
N PRO A 296 -10.57 -1.29 -23.19
CA PRO A 296 -10.11 -1.89 -24.44
C PRO A 296 -9.06 -2.98 -24.26
N GLY A 297 -8.42 -3.07 -23.07
CA GLY A 297 -7.41 -4.09 -22.77
C GLY A 297 -7.94 -5.52 -22.86
N GLU A 298 -7.02 -6.47 -22.99
CA GLU A 298 -7.36 -7.90 -23.19
C GLU A 298 -7.84 -8.60 -21.91
N TYR A 299 -7.50 -8.09 -20.71
CA TYR A 299 -7.78 -8.75 -19.45
C TYR A 299 -9.01 -8.17 -18.74
N PHE A 300 -9.72 -9.06 -18.05
CA PHE A 300 -10.79 -8.75 -17.10
C PHE A 300 -10.58 -9.60 -15.84
N HIS A 301 -10.41 -8.95 -14.68
CA HIS A 301 -10.19 -9.62 -13.43
C HIS A 301 -11.51 -9.84 -12.70
N ILE A 302 -11.72 -11.05 -12.16
CA ILE A 302 -12.98 -11.45 -11.50
C ILE A 302 -12.81 -11.66 -9.99
N GLY A 303 -11.66 -11.32 -9.41
CA GLY A 303 -11.34 -11.63 -8.02
C GLY A 303 -11.21 -13.13 -7.79
N GLY A 304 -12.13 -13.69 -7.03
CA GLY A 304 -12.21 -15.12 -6.76
C GLY A 304 -11.53 -15.55 -5.47
N ASP A 305 -11.00 -14.58 -4.71
CA ASP A 305 -10.31 -14.79 -3.44
C ASP A 305 -11.28 -14.87 -2.24
N GLU A 306 -10.76 -15.41 -1.16
CA GLU A 306 -11.30 -15.39 0.20
C GLU A 306 -12.82 -15.63 0.33
N CYS A 307 -13.41 -16.43 -0.56
CA CYS A 307 -14.85 -16.73 -0.53
C CYS A 307 -15.16 -17.78 0.54
N PRO A 308 -15.81 -17.44 1.67
CA PRO A 308 -16.23 -18.42 2.68
C PRO A 308 -17.30 -19.38 2.14
N LYS A 309 -17.24 -20.64 2.55
CA LYS A 309 -18.16 -21.70 2.10
C LYS A 309 -19.35 -21.91 3.03
N THR A 310 -19.32 -21.32 4.24
CA THR A 310 -20.29 -21.51 5.32
C THR A 310 -21.74 -21.22 4.91
N SER A 311 -21.96 -20.18 4.09
CA SER A 311 -23.28 -19.87 3.55
C SER A 311 -23.78 -20.94 2.58
N TRP A 312 -22.91 -21.50 1.74
CA TRP A 312 -23.25 -22.52 0.76
C TRP A 312 -23.51 -23.89 1.38
N GLU A 313 -22.78 -24.26 2.43
CA GLU A 313 -22.99 -25.48 3.19
C GLU A 313 -24.40 -25.57 3.75
N LYS A 314 -24.94 -24.45 4.22
CA LYS A 314 -26.26 -24.34 4.83
C LYS A 314 -27.38 -24.06 3.82
N CYS A 315 -27.07 -23.60 2.61
CA CYS A 315 -28.08 -23.20 1.62
C CYS A 315 -28.63 -24.37 0.83
N PRO A 316 -29.97 -24.66 0.91
CA PRO A 316 -30.59 -25.76 0.18
C PRO A 316 -30.42 -25.67 -1.34
N LEU A 317 -30.36 -24.43 -1.90
CA LEU A 317 -30.21 -24.21 -3.33
C LEU A 317 -28.78 -24.50 -3.79
N CYS A 318 -27.77 -24.08 -3.02
CA CYS A 318 -26.37 -24.40 -3.29
C CYS A 318 -26.13 -25.90 -3.22
N GLN A 319 -26.67 -26.57 -2.19
CA GLN A 319 -26.61 -28.04 -2.04
C GLN A 319 -27.36 -28.77 -3.17
N ALA A 320 -28.47 -28.21 -3.66
CA ALA A 320 -29.18 -28.78 -4.82
C ALA A 320 -28.35 -28.60 -6.11
N ARG A 321 -27.65 -27.45 -6.30
CA ARG A 321 -26.74 -27.22 -7.40
C ARG A 321 -25.57 -28.21 -7.39
N ILE A 322 -24.93 -28.40 -6.26
CA ILE A 322 -23.86 -29.39 -6.06
C ILE A 322 -24.29 -30.77 -6.55
N ARG A 323 -25.49 -31.24 -6.11
CA ARG A 323 -26.03 -32.53 -6.54
C ARG A 323 -26.36 -32.58 -8.03
N LYS A 324 -26.96 -31.51 -8.58
CA LYS A 324 -27.36 -31.43 -9.98
C LYS A 324 -26.15 -31.46 -10.90
N GLU A 325 -25.11 -30.73 -10.58
CA GLU A 325 -23.88 -30.63 -11.40
C GLU A 325 -22.89 -31.79 -11.09
N GLY A 326 -23.21 -32.68 -10.13
CA GLY A 326 -22.37 -33.82 -9.76
C GLY A 326 -21.06 -33.45 -9.10
N LEU A 327 -21.01 -32.28 -8.43
CA LEU A 327 -19.80 -31.78 -7.74
C LEU A 327 -19.57 -32.58 -6.47
N LYS A 328 -18.51 -33.39 -6.47
CA LYS A 328 -18.15 -34.25 -5.33
C LYS A 328 -16.84 -33.81 -4.75
N GLY A 329 -16.81 -33.61 -3.44
CA GLY A 329 -15.56 -33.41 -2.72
C GLY A 329 -14.61 -34.60 -2.90
N ASP A 330 -13.33 -34.36 -2.77
CA ASP A 330 -12.27 -35.33 -2.79
C ASP A 330 -11.33 -35.16 -1.57
N LYS A 331 -10.11 -35.66 -1.62
CA LYS A 331 -9.15 -35.53 -0.51
C LYS A 331 -8.58 -34.13 -0.35
N GLU A 332 -8.61 -33.36 -1.41
CA GLU A 332 -7.96 -32.03 -1.49
C GLU A 332 -9.00 -30.91 -1.42
N HIS A 333 -10.19 -31.14 -1.98
CA HIS A 333 -11.21 -30.11 -2.15
C HIS A 333 -12.60 -30.54 -1.71
N SER A 334 -13.33 -29.65 -1.03
CA SER A 334 -14.73 -29.82 -0.67
C SER A 334 -15.64 -29.72 -1.91
N ALA A 335 -16.91 -30.13 -1.75
CA ALA A 335 -17.92 -29.93 -2.79
C ALA A 335 -18.23 -28.45 -3.03
N GLU A 336 -18.11 -27.63 -2.00
CA GLU A 336 -18.30 -26.18 -2.02
C GLU A 336 -17.15 -25.44 -2.74
N GLU A 337 -15.91 -25.90 -2.59
CA GLU A 337 -14.78 -25.40 -3.38
C GLU A 337 -14.97 -25.72 -4.88
N LYS A 338 -15.48 -26.91 -5.19
CA LYS A 338 -15.86 -27.26 -6.57
C LYS A 338 -17.06 -26.46 -7.08
N LEU A 339 -17.97 -26.04 -6.20
CA LEU A 339 -19.04 -25.12 -6.54
C LEU A 339 -18.52 -23.73 -6.88
N GLN A 340 -17.48 -23.26 -6.19
CA GLN A 340 -16.79 -22.02 -6.56
C GLN A 340 -16.12 -22.14 -7.95
N SER A 341 -15.42 -23.24 -8.20
CA SER A 341 -14.84 -23.51 -9.52
C SER A 341 -15.92 -23.51 -10.61
N TYR A 342 -17.07 -24.13 -10.37
CA TYR A 342 -18.22 -24.10 -11.27
C TYR A 342 -18.70 -22.65 -11.54
N PHE A 343 -18.77 -21.81 -10.50
CA PHE A 343 -19.13 -20.39 -10.63
C PHE A 343 -18.12 -19.65 -11.53
N VAL A 344 -16.85 -19.79 -11.22
CA VAL A 344 -15.74 -19.14 -11.96
C VAL A 344 -15.73 -19.58 -13.41
N GLN A 345 -15.89 -20.88 -13.72
CA GLN A 345 -15.94 -21.39 -15.10
C GLN A 345 -17.15 -20.89 -15.90
N ARG A 346 -18.28 -20.63 -15.26
CA ARG A 346 -19.41 -19.96 -15.92
C ARG A 346 -19.08 -18.52 -16.28
N MET A 347 -18.45 -17.79 -15.36
CA MET A 347 -18.06 -16.38 -15.59
C MET A 347 -16.92 -16.26 -16.59
N GLU A 348 -15.98 -17.19 -16.62
CA GLU A 348 -14.97 -17.25 -17.68
C GLU A 348 -15.60 -17.25 -19.07
N LYS A 349 -16.62 -18.05 -19.29
CA LYS A 349 -17.35 -18.11 -20.58
C LYS A 349 -17.98 -16.75 -20.92
N VAL A 350 -18.49 -16.03 -19.92
CA VAL A 350 -19.07 -14.69 -20.10
C VAL A 350 -17.97 -13.69 -20.48
N VAL A 351 -16.86 -13.68 -19.74
CA VAL A 351 -15.70 -12.83 -20.01
C VAL A 351 -15.15 -13.08 -21.42
N ASN A 352 -14.96 -14.37 -21.79
CA ASN A 352 -14.46 -14.77 -23.11
C ASN A 352 -15.43 -14.36 -24.25
N LYS A 353 -16.75 -14.39 -24.02
CA LYS A 353 -17.76 -13.92 -24.99
C LYS A 353 -17.60 -12.43 -25.32
N HIS A 354 -17.06 -11.64 -24.40
CA HIS A 354 -16.75 -10.23 -24.62
C HIS A 354 -15.33 -10.00 -25.17
N GLY A 355 -14.64 -11.06 -25.63
CA GLY A 355 -13.30 -10.99 -26.22
C GLY A 355 -12.19 -10.71 -25.19
N LYS A 356 -12.45 -10.96 -23.91
CA LYS A 356 -11.49 -10.76 -22.82
C LYS A 356 -10.93 -12.08 -22.33
N LYS A 357 -9.70 -12.05 -21.81
CA LYS A 357 -9.09 -13.13 -21.01
C LYS A 357 -9.41 -12.88 -19.52
N MET A 358 -9.86 -13.92 -18.85
CA MET A 358 -10.16 -13.84 -17.42
C MET A 358 -8.88 -13.93 -16.60
N ILE A 359 -8.72 -13.05 -15.63
CA ILE A 359 -7.75 -13.19 -14.53
C ILE A 359 -8.53 -13.45 -13.24
N GLY A 360 -7.98 -14.25 -12.33
CA GLY A 360 -8.43 -14.37 -10.95
C GLY A 360 -7.25 -14.54 -10.00
N TRP A 361 -7.49 -14.25 -8.73
CA TRP A 361 -6.54 -14.53 -7.67
C TRP A 361 -6.27 -16.04 -7.57
N ASP A 362 -5.20 -16.46 -6.93
CA ASP A 362 -4.75 -17.86 -7.00
C ASP A 362 -5.70 -18.89 -6.35
N GLU A 363 -6.74 -18.44 -5.62
CA GLU A 363 -7.83 -19.31 -5.15
C GLU A 363 -8.67 -19.93 -6.27
N ILE A 364 -8.65 -19.36 -7.49
CA ILE A 364 -9.33 -19.99 -8.64
C ILE A 364 -8.72 -21.34 -9.05
N LEU A 365 -7.56 -21.69 -8.53
CA LEU A 365 -6.98 -23.03 -8.64
C LEU A 365 -7.77 -24.09 -7.85
N GLU A 366 -8.44 -23.68 -6.77
CA GLU A 366 -9.15 -24.55 -5.87
C GLU A 366 -10.40 -25.18 -6.54
N GLY A 367 -10.53 -26.49 -6.42
CA GLY A 367 -11.64 -27.22 -7.05
C GLY A 367 -11.57 -27.37 -8.57
N GLY A 368 -10.54 -26.83 -9.23
CA GLY A 368 -10.26 -26.97 -10.66
C GLY A 368 -10.21 -25.62 -11.41
N LEU A 369 -9.06 -25.36 -12.04
CA LEU A 369 -8.83 -24.12 -12.79
C LEU A 369 -9.67 -24.07 -14.06
N ALA A 370 -10.24 -22.89 -14.37
CA ALA A 370 -10.95 -22.63 -15.62
C ALA A 370 -9.98 -22.68 -16.81
N PRO A 371 -10.39 -23.23 -17.99
CA PRO A 371 -9.47 -23.68 -19.04
C PRO A 371 -8.54 -22.62 -19.63
N SER A 372 -8.96 -21.37 -19.69
CA SER A 372 -8.17 -20.25 -20.28
C SER A 372 -7.80 -19.17 -19.27
N ALA A 373 -8.04 -19.42 -17.98
CA ALA A 373 -7.78 -18.43 -16.93
C ALA A 373 -6.30 -18.11 -16.79
N THR A 374 -6.01 -16.83 -16.60
CA THR A 374 -4.72 -16.33 -16.10
C THR A 374 -4.79 -16.25 -14.58
N VAL A 375 -3.75 -16.72 -13.89
CA VAL A 375 -3.70 -16.74 -12.43
C VAL A 375 -2.84 -15.58 -11.92
N MET A 376 -3.40 -14.79 -11.00
CA MET A 376 -2.65 -13.77 -10.26
C MET A 376 -2.29 -14.34 -8.87
N SER A 377 -1.00 -14.65 -8.65
CA SER A 377 -0.49 -15.33 -7.46
C SER A 377 -0.11 -14.34 -6.38
N TRP A 378 -0.89 -14.29 -5.27
CA TRP A 378 -0.73 -13.30 -4.21
C TRP A 378 -0.35 -13.89 -2.83
N ARG A 379 -0.85 -15.08 -2.49
CA ARG A 379 -0.58 -15.72 -1.19
C ARG A 379 0.90 -16.13 -1.04
N GLY A 380 1.55 -16.42 -2.16
CA GLY A 380 2.95 -16.79 -2.29
C GLY A 380 3.27 -17.05 -3.76
N GLU A 381 4.35 -17.76 -4.04
CA GLU A 381 4.72 -18.15 -5.41
C GLU A 381 4.07 -19.49 -5.84
N GLU A 382 3.58 -20.27 -4.88
CA GLU A 382 3.09 -21.64 -5.08
C GLU A 382 1.92 -21.71 -6.07
N GLY A 383 0.97 -20.77 -5.96
CA GLY A 383 -0.14 -20.67 -6.90
C GLY A 383 0.31 -20.41 -8.33
N GLY A 384 1.26 -19.48 -8.50
CA GLY A 384 1.86 -19.17 -9.80
C GLY A 384 2.66 -20.36 -10.37
N ILE A 385 3.44 -21.05 -9.54
CA ILE A 385 4.18 -22.24 -9.93
C ILE A 385 3.21 -23.35 -10.39
N ALA A 386 2.13 -23.58 -9.65
CA ALA A 386 1.12 -24.56 -10.00
C ALA A 386 0.45 -24.24 -11.34
N ALA A 387 -0.01 -23.00 -11.53
CA ALA A 387 -0.66 -22.54 -12.77
C ALA A 387 0.28 -22.64 -13.99
N ALA A 388 1.51 -22.12 -13.87
CA ALA A 388 2.51 -22.20 -14.94
C ALA A 388 2.88 -23.65 -15.28
N SER A 389 2.91 -24.55 -14.28
CA SER A 389 3.13 -25.98 -14.49
C SER A 389 2.01 -26.65 -15.28
N MET A 390 0.78 -26.11 -15.21
CA MET A 390 -0.38 -26.52 -16.01
C MET A 390 -0.49 -25.77 -17.35
N ASN A 391 0.51 -24.96 -17.73
CA ASN A 391 0.58 -24.12 -18.93
C ASN A 391 -0.41 -22.95 -18.96
N HIS A 392 -0.78 -22.41 -17.81
CA HIS A 392 -1.53 -21.18 -17.68
C HIS A 392 -0.62 -19.97 -17.56
N GLU A 393 -1.06 -18.84 -18.10
CA GLU A 393 -0.40 -17.55 -17.90
C GLU A 393 -0.50 -17.12 -16.44
N VAL A 394 0.55 -16.47 -15.93
CA VAL A 394 0.64 -16.05 -14.52
C VAL A 394 1.14 -14.62 -14.41
N ILE A 395 0.55 -13.88 -13.50
CA ILE A 395 1.06 -12.60 -13.02
C ILE A 395 1.46 -12.78 -11.55
N MET A 396 2.71 -12.48 -11.23
CA MET A 396 3.23 -12.64 -9.88
C MET A 396 3.02 -11.39 -9.05
N THR A 397 2.41 -11.55 -7.87
CA THR A 397 2.21 -10.46 -6.90
C THR A 397 2.29 -10.99 -5.46
N PRO A 398 3.29 -11.85 -5.12
CA PRO A 398 3.32 -12.55 -3.84
C PRO A 398 3.57 -11.59 -2.67
N SER A 399 2.68 -11.61 -1.69
CA SER A 399 2.79 -10.82 -0.46
C SER A 399 4.03 -11.21 0.35
N SER A 400 4.41 -12.50 0.34
CA SER A 400 5.61 -13.03 0.99
C SER A 400 6.91 -12.44 0.44
N GLU A 401 6.92 -12.00 -0.84
CA GLU A 401 8.10 -11.49 -1.54
C GLU A 401 8.14 -9.96 -1.65
N GLY A 402 7.24 -9.27 -0.96
CA GLY A 402 7.24 -7.81 -0.89
C GLY A 402 6.46 -7.11 -2.00
N MET A 403 5.55 -7.82 -2.68
CA MET A 403 4.71 -7.20 -3.71
C MET A 403 3.50 -6.45 -3.12
N TYR A 404 3.33 -6.44 -1.79
CA TYR A 404 2.35 -5.62 -1.10
C TYR A 404 3.00 -4.34 -0.59
N ILE A 405 2.74 -3.23 -1.28
CA ILE A 405 3.36 -1.92 -1.00
C ILE A 405 2.44 -0.94 -0.25
N ASP A 406 1.39 -1.44 0.38
CA ASP A 406 0.61 -0.80 1.42
C ASP A 406 1.21 -1.00 2.83
N GLN A 407 2.16 -1.94 2.97
CA GLN A 407 2.84 -2.29 4.23
C GLN A 407 3.80 -1.19 4.73
N PHE A 408 4.29 -1.32 5.97
CA PHE A 408 5.29 -0.41 6.53
C PHE A 408 6.60 -0.41 5.71
N GLN A 409 7.23 0.75 5.62
CA GLN A 409 8.57 0.93 5.04
C GLN A 409 9.65 1.19 6.09
N GLY A 410 9.26 1.66 7.28
CA GLY A 410 10.11 1.97 8.42
C GLY A 410 9.45 1.56 9.73
N ASP A 411 9.98 2.01 10.86
CA ASP A 411 9.46 1.69 12.19
C ASP A 411 7.98 2.07 12.32
N TYR A 412 7.14 1.07 12.60
CA TYR A 412 5.70 1.23 12.68
C TYR A 412 5.25 2.20 13.79
N LYS A 413 6.10 2.45 14.80
CA LYS A 413 5.82 3.37 15.91
C LYS A 413 5.77 4.83 15.48
N ILE A 414 6.48 5.18 14.41
CA ILE A 414 6.59 6.55 13.89
C ILE A 414 6.05 6.71 12.47
N SER A 415 5.58 5.63 11.89
CA SER A 415 4.94 5.62 10.55
C SER A 415 3.41 5.72 10.68
N PRO A 416 2.70 6.23 9.67
CA PRO A 416 1.25 6.08 9.60
C PRO A 416 0.84 4.61 9.76
N VAL A 417 -0.33 4.35 10.36
CA VAL A 417 -0.85 3.00 10.54
C VAL A 417 -0.98 2.27 9.19
N SER A 418 -0.71 0.96 9.18
CA SER A 418 -0.81 0.07 8.03
C SER A 418 -1.49 -1.24 8.44
N ILE A 419 -1.88 -2.06 7.48
CA ILE A 419 -2.40 -3.41 7.71
C ILE A 419 -1.40 -4.34 8.43
N GLY A 420 -0.12 -4.03 8.38
CA GLY A 420 0.99 -4.80 8.94
C GLY A 420 2.05 -5.06 7.89
N GLY A 421 2.92 -6.03 8.18
CA GLY A 421 4.03 -6.38 7.30
C GLY A 421 5.11 -5.30 7.22
N PHE A 422 6.21 -5.62 6.56
CA PHE A 422 7.33 -4.71 6.38
C PHE A 422 7.96 -4.93 5.00
N THR A 423 7.86 -3.94 4.14
CA THR A 423 8.37 -4.00 2.77
C THR A 423 9.12 -2.71 2.43
N THR A 424 10.43 -2.82 2.26
CA THR A 424 11.30 -1.74 1.79
C THR A 424 11.43 -1.77 0.27
N ALA A 425 11.94 -0.68 -0.33
CA ALA A 425 12.30 -0.67 -1.75
C ALA A 425 13.33 -1.76 -2.08
N GLU A 426 14.25 -2.06 -1.16
CA GLU A 426 15.24 -3.13 -1.31
C GLU A 426 14.60 -4.52 -1.38
N ARG A 427 13.57 -4.78 -0.56
CA ARG A 427 12.84 -6.05 -0.59
C ARG A 427 12.14 -6.25 -1.94
N VAL A 428 11.43 -5.23 -2.43
CA VAL A 428 10.84 -5.25 -3.78
C VAL A 428 11.91 -5.49 -4.85
N TYR A 429 13.02 -4.76 -4.79
CA TYR A 429 14.11 -4.87 -5.75
C TYR A 429 14.78 -6.25 -5.80
N LYS A 430 14.86 -6.95 -4.67
CA LYS A 430 15.48 -8.29 -4.59
C LYS A 430 14.66 -9.39 -5.25
N TYR A 431 13.38 -9.20 -5.39
CA TYR A 431 12.49 -10.22 -5.94
C TYR A 431 12.83 -10.55 -7.41
N ASN A 432 12.74 -11.83 -7.75
CA ASN A 432 12.79 -12.33 -9.12
C ASN A 432 11.45 -13.00 -9.46
N PRO A 433 10.64 -12.41 -10.36
CA PRO A 433 9.30 -12.94 -10.66
C PRO A 433 9.26 -14.32 -11.31
N VAL A 434 10.39 -14.82 -11.83
CA VAL A 434 10.48 -16.19 -12.37
C VAL A 434 11.17 -17.08 -11.33
N PRO A 435 10.43 -17.94 -10.60
CA PRO A 435 11.01 -18.90 -9.68
C PRO A 435 12.01 -19.85 -10.37
N ASP A 436 13.09 -20.19 -9.70
CA ASP A 436 14.15 -21.05 -10.25
C ASP A 436 13.62 -22.43 -10.69
N THR A 437 12.61 -22.94 -10.01
CA THR A 437 11.93 -24.20 -10.36
C THR A 437 11.26 -24.16 -11.73
N LEU A 438 10.59 -23.03 -12.04
CA LEU A 438 9.96 -22.81 -13.34
C LEU A 438 11.00 -22.55 -14.44
N ALA A 439 12.06 -21.81 -14.13
CA ALA A 439 13.16 -21.58 -15.05
C ALA A 439 13.83 -22.91 -15.43
N ALA A 440 14.15 -23.77 -14.46
CA ALA A 440 14.72 -25.08 -14.66
C ALA A 440 13.81 -26.06 -15.45
N ALA A 441 12.48 -25.93 -15.28
CA ALA A 441 11.47 -26.70 -16.01
C ALA A 441 11.16 -26.16 -17.41
N GLY A 442 11.78 -25.03 -17.85
CA GLY A 442 11.48 -24.37 -19.12
C GLY A 442 10.08 -23.70 -19.17
N LYS A 443 9.47 -23.49 -18.02
CA LYS A 443 8.11 -22.95 -17.85
C LYS A 443 8.09 -21.44 -17.50
N GLY A 444 9.26 -20.80 -17.38
CA GLY A 444 9.36 -19.39 -17.01
C GLY A 444 8.63 -18.43 -17.96
N HIS A 445 8.41 -18.81 -19.21
CA HIS A 445 7.69 -18.00 -20.21
C HIS A 445 6.19 -17.85 -19.93
N PHE A 446 5.61 -18.68 -19.04
CA PHE A 446 4.23 -18.50 -18.57
C PHE A 446 4.09 -17.35 -17.58
N ILE A 447 5.18 -16.91 -16.95
CA ILE A 447 5.18 -15.70 -16.12
C ILE A 447 5.16 -14.47 -17.05
N LYS A 448 3.99 -13.86 -17.16
CA LYS A 448 3.77 -12.68 -18.04
C LYS A 448 4.29 -11.40 -17.42
N GLY A 449 4.43 -11.38 -16.10
CA GLY A 449 4.95 -10.21 -15.40
C GLY A 449 4.71 -10.22 -13.91
N VAL A 450 4.81 -9.02 -13.35
CA VAL A 450 4.76 -8.76 -11.91
C VAL A 450 3.94 -7.50 -11.62
N GLN A 451 3.28 -7.51 -10.47
CA GLN A 451 2.47 -6.39 -9.99
C GLN A 451 2.74 -6.13 -8.51
N CYS A 452 2.70 -4.86 -8.11
CA CYS A 452 2.56 -4.48 -6.71
C CYS A 452 1.10 -4.18 -6.37
N ASN A 453 0.63 -4.64 -5.21
CA ASN A 453 -0.71 -4.35 -4.71
C ASN A 453 -0.68 -3.25 -3.65
N VAL A 454 -1.70 -2.38 -3.70
CA VAL A 454 -1.90 -1.24 -2.80
C VAL A 454 -3.31 -1.35 -2.21
N TRP A 455 -3.47 -2.18 -1.20
CA TRP A 455 -4.73 -2.31 -0.45
C TRP A 455 -4.94 -1.09 0.43
N SER A 456 -6.16 -0.54 0.44
CA SER A 456 -6.40 0.81 0.96
C SER A 456 -7.10 0.87 2.32
N GLU A 457 -7.18 -0.23 3.07
CA GLU A 457 -7.82 -0.27 4.40
C GLU A 457 -7.30 0.82 5.35
N TYR A 458 -6.02 1.15 5.25
CA TYR A 458 -5.36 2.17 6.08
C TYR A 458 -4.82 3.34 5.26
N LEU A 459 -5.25 3.50 4.00
CA LEU A 459 -4.85 4.58 3.11
C LEU A 459 -5.99 5.59 2.94
N TYR A 460 -6.40 6.21 4.05
CA TYR A 460 -7.58 7.05 4.15
C TYR A 460 -7.46 8.42 3.44
N ASN A 461 -6.31 8.74 2.88
CA ASN A 461 -6.12 9.90 2.01
C ASN A 461 -4.99 9.66 0.99
N THR A 462 -4.93 10.53 -0.01
CA THR A 462 -3.97 10.43 -1.11
C THR A 462 -2.53 10.63 -0.67
N ASP A 463 -2.25 11.47 0.32
CA ASP A 463 -0.90 11.70 0.84
C ASP A 463 -0.31 10.43 1.45
N ILE A 464 -1.12 9.67 2.21
CA ILE A 464 -0.68 8.40 2.79
C ILE A 464 -0.52 7.34 1.70
N MET A 465 -1.40 7.32 0.71
CA MET A 465 -1.26 6.41 -0.44
C MET A 465 0.05 6.67 -1.19
N GLU A 466 0.36 7.92 -1.52
CA GLU A 466 1.62 8.31 -2.15
C GLU A 466 2.83 7.93 -1.29
N TYR A 467 2.77 8.21 0.01
CA TYR A 467 3.79 7.81 0.97
C TYR A 467 4.05 6.29 0.97
N ARG A 468 2.99 5.47 0.75
CA ARG A 468 3.12 4.01 0.69
C ARG A 468 3.66 3.54 -0.67
N ILE A 469 3.16 4.07 -1.76
CA ILE A 469 3.54 3.63 -3.11
C ILE A 469 5.01 4.01 -3.42
N TYR A 470 5.39 5.25 -3.14
CA TYR A 470 6.68 5.78 -3.55
C TYR A 470 7.70 5.78 -2.41
N PRO A 471 8.97 5.39 -2.68
CA PRO A 471 9.53 5.09 -4.01
C PRO A 471 9.47 3.60 -4.41
N ARG A 472 8.78 2.72 -3.67
CA ARG A 472 8.80 1.25 -3.87
C ARG A 472 8.40 0.81 -5.27
N ILE A 473 7.43 1.49 -5.89
CA ILE A 473 7.00 1.17 -7.25
C ILE A 473 8.12 1.36 -8.30
N LEU A 474 9.11 2.21 -8.02
CA LEU A 474 10.28 2.37 -8.89
C LEU A 474 11.17 1.12 -8.84
N ALA A 475 11.24 0.43 -7.71
CA ALA A 475 11.94 -0.84 -7.61
C ALA A 475 11.20 -1.94 -8.41
N LEU A 476 9.86 -1.96 -8.39
CA LEU A 476 9.09 -2.84 -9.28
C LEU A 476 9.39 -2.56 -10.75
N SER A 477 9.39 -1.29 -11.16
CA SER A 477 9.75 -0.90 -12.54
C SER A 477 11.08 -1.52 -12.98
N GLU A 478 12.09 -1.46 -12.12
CA GLU A 478 13.42 -2.03 -12.42
C GLU A 478 13.38 -3.55 -12.59
N ILE A 479 12.78 -4.29 -11.65
CA ILE A 479 12.74 -5.76 -11.73
C ILE A 479 11.83 -6.28 -12.86
N ALA A 480 10.85 -5.50 -13.25
CA ALA A 480 9.94 -5.85 -14.34
C ALA A 480 10.49 -5.53 -15.73
N TRP A 481 11.38 -4.54 -15.82
CA TRP A 481 11.96 -4.07 -17.06
C TRP A 481 13.36 -4.65 -17.33
N SER A 482 14.29 -4.49 -16.34
CA SER A 482 15.71 -4.71 -16.53
C SER A 482 16.10 -6.19 -16.50
N PRO A 483 17.12 -6.64 -17.26
CA PRO A 483 17.68 -7.97 -17.13
C PRO A 483 18.25 -8.26 -15.74
N LEU A 484 18.23 -9.53 -15.31
CA LEU A 484 18.70 -9.93 -13.98
C LEU A 484 20.17 -9.62 -13.73
N ASP A 485 21.02 -9.72 -14.74
CA ASP A 485 22.46 -9.43 -14.66
C ASP A 485 22.79 -7.95 -14.56
N ARG A 486 21.79 -7.09 -14.73
CA ARG A 486 21.90 -5.64 -14.53
C ARG A 486 21.48 -5.18 -13.14
N LYS A 487 21.02 -6.07 -12.28
CA LYS A 487 20.58 -5.72 -10.93
C LYS A 487 21.74 -5.32 -10.03
N ASP A 488 21.73 -4.06 -9.58
CA ASP A 488 22.63 -3.50 -8.57
C ASP A 488 21.84 -2.54 -7.68
N TYR A 489 21.47 -3.01 -6.48
CA TYR A 489 20.64 -2.22 -5.57
C TYR A 489 21.33 -0.94 -5.12
N LYS A 490 22.65 -0.95 -4.91
CA LYS A 490 23.39 0.23 -4.47
C LYS A 490 23.41 1.31 -5.55
N ASP A 491 23.55 0.93 -6.82
CA ASP A 491 23.42 1.85 -7.94
C ASP A 491 21.97 2.32 -8.11
N PHE A 492 20.99 1.44 -7.90
CA PHE A 492 19.57 1.81 -7.88
C PHE A 492 19.27 2.89 -6.82
N GLU A 493 19.78 2.76 -5.58
CA GLU A 493 19.63 3.77 -4.54
C GLU A 493 20.19 5.14 -4.97
N ARG A 494 21.36 5.16 -5.62
CA ARG A 494 21.95 6.38 -6.16
C ARG A 494 21.06 7.04 -7.22
N ARG A 495 20.49 6.25 -8.13
CA ARG A 495 19.58 6.74 -9.18
C ARG A 495 18.23 7.19 -8.59
N LEU A 496 17.80 6.54 -7.51
CA LEU A 496 16.58 6.86 -6.79
C LEU A 496 16.60 8.29 -6.24
N ASP A 497 17.74 8.78 -5.76
CA ASP A 497 17.87 10.16 -5.27
C ASP A 497 17.54 11.22 -6.35
N ASN A 498 17.90 10.95 -7.61
CA ASN A 498 17.50 11.81 -8.74
C ASN A 498 16.02 11.61 -9.12
N ALA A 499 15.53 10.37 -9.10
CA ALA A 499 14.14 10.07 -9.39
C ALA A 499 13.19 10.75 -8.38
N GLN A 500 13.58 10.86 -7.11
CA GLN A 500 12.80 11.57 -6.09
C GLN A 500 12.62 13.06 -6.40
N VAL A 501 13.61 13.72 -7.01
CA VAL A 501 13.44 15.10 -7.50
C VAL A 501 12.41 15.19 -8.63
N ARG A 502 12.31 14.14 -9.47
CA ARG A 502 11.24 14.06 -10.49
C ARG A 502 9.88 13.88 -9.87
N LEU A 503 9.77 13.06 -8.78
CA LEU A 503 8.54 12.93 -8.01
C LEU A 503 8.09 14.27 -7.39
N ASP A 504 9.04 15.13 -6.99
CA ASP A 504 8.73 16.50 -6.52
C ASP A 504 8.07 17.33 -7.63
N GLY A 505 8.51 17.19 -8.88
CA GLY A 505 7.88 17.82 -10.03
C GLY A 505 6.42 17.45 -10.24
N HIS A 506 6.03 16.25 -9.83
CA HIS A 506 4.65 15.74 -9.84
C HIS A 506 3.90 15.98 -8.52
N GLY A 507 4.52 16.63 -7.54
CA GLY A 507 3.90 16.88 -6.23
C GLY A 507 3.60 15.61 -5.42
N ILE A 508 4.42 14.58 -5.56
CA ILE A 508 4.23 13.30 -4.85
C ILE A 508 4.78 13.39 -3.42
N ASN A 509 3.97 12.96 -2.46
CA ASN A 509 4.36 12.79 -1.06
C ASN A 509 5.05 11.43 -0.83
N TYR A 510 6.27 11.26 -1.31
CA TYR A 510 6.98 9.99 -1.18
C TYR A 510 7.66 9.80 0.19
N TYR A 511 7.88 8.54 0.56
CA TYR A 511 8.59 8.17 1.78
C TYR A 511 10.05 8.62 1.76
N ILE A 512 10.47 9.30 2.82
CA ILE A 512 11.86 9.56 3.16
C ILE A 512 12.16 8.79 4.45
N PRO A 513 13.21 7.95 4.50
CA PRO A 513 13.56 7.20 5.69
C PRO A 513 13.66 8.09 6.92
N GLN A 514 12.95 7.75 7.98
CA GLN A 514 12.96 8.51 9.24
C GLN A 514 14.07 8.02 10.17
N PRO A 515 14.63 8.88 11.01
CA PRO A 515 15.53 8.46 12.08
C PRO A 515 14.82 7.54 13.07
N GLU A 516 15.25 6.27 13.15
CA GLU A 516 14.70 5.22 13.99
C GLU A 516 15.61 4.97 15.20
N GLN A 517 15.02 4.57 16.34
CA GLN A 517 15.76 4.23 17.55
C GLN A 517 15.82 2.71 17.72
N PRO A 518 16.90 2.15 18.28
CA PRO A 518 16.94 0.75 18.69
C PRO A 518 15.78 0.42 19.63
N ASN A 519 15.27 -0.80 19.56
CA ASN A 519 14.18 -1.29 20.42
C ASN A 519 12.83 -0.57 20.24
N GLY A 520 12.63 0.06 19.09
CA GLY A 520 11.45 0.83 18.72
C GLY A 520 11.56 2.31 19.06
N SER A 521 11.13 3.13 18.13
CA SER A 521 11.17 4.59 18.26
C SER A 521 10.17 5.09 19.28
N CYS A 522 10.57 6.09 20.08
CA CYS A 522 9.74 6.75 21.06
C CYS A 522 9.97 8.26 21.04
N ASN A 523 8.91 9.04 21.19
CA ASN A 523 8.99 10.51 21.18
C ASN A 523 9.13 11.12 22.59
N PHE A 524 9.16 10.28 23.62
CA PHE A 524 9.43 10.67 25.00
C PHE A 524 10.44 9.70 25.64
N VAL A 525 11.56 10.23 26.13
CA VAL A 525 12.64 9.44 26.76
C VAL A 525 12.92 9.99 28.15
N ALA A 526 12.50 9.28 29.20
CA ALA A 526 12.91 9.59 30.59
C ALA A 526 14.31 9.03 30.87
N PHE A 527 15.05 9.68 31.79
CA PHE A 527 16.31 9.19 32.28
C PHE A 527 16.58 9.75 33.68
N THR A 528 17.43 9.08 34.47
CA THR A 528 17.82 9.51 35.82
C THR A 528 19.19 10.19 35.84
N ASP A 529 20.15 9.66 35.11
CA ASP A 529 21.52 10.16 35.03
C ASP A 529 21.83 10.73 33.64
N LYS A 530 21.70 9.89 32.62
CA LYS A 530 21.89 10.28 31.21
C LYS A 530 21.01 9.45 30.28
N ALA A 531 20.67 10.01 29.11
CA ALA A 531 20.05 9.30 28.01
C ALA A 531 21.02 9.25 26.84
N THR A 532 21.36 8.05 26.35
CA THR A 532 22.17 7.90 25.11
C THR A 532 21.24 7.86 23.90
N MET A 533 21.36 8.87 23.04
CA MET A 533 20.54 8.99 21.83
C MET A 533 21.22 8.26 20.67
N THR A 534 20.55 7.24 20.16
CA THR A 534 21.06 6.42 19.05
C THR A 534 20.02 6.39 17.93
N PHE A 535 20.45 6.66 16.69
CA PHE A 535 19.57 6.68 15.53
C PHE A 535 20.16 5.91 14.37
N THR A 536 19.28 5.26 13.60
CA THR A 536 19.58 4.60 12.34
C THR A 536 18.50 4.92 11.31
N THR A 537 18.75 4.62 10.05
CA THR A 537 17.77 4.68 8.97
C THR A 537 17.83 3.39 8.16
N ASN A 538 16.73 2.98 7.53
CA ASN A 538 16.66 1.73 6.77
C ASN A 538 17.46 1.74 5.45
N ARG A 539 18.01 2.89 5.06
CA ARG A 539 19.10 3.03 4.10
C ARG A 539 20.02 4.18 4.56
N PRO A 540 21.29 4.24 4.13
CA PRO A 540 22.20 5.32 4.56
C PRO A 540 21.66 6.71 4.22
N MET A 541 21.47 7.56 5.24
CA MET A 541 20.95 8.92 5.10
C MET A 541 21.77 9.88 5.95
N LYS A 542 21.93 11.13 5.46
CA LYS A 542 22.33 12.23 6.33
C LYS A 542 21.20 12.52 7.31
N MET A 543 21.50 12.56 8.61
CA MET A 543 20.55 12.98 9.64
C MET A 543 21.07 14.28 10.29
N VAL A 544 20.16 15.22 10.55
CA VAL A 544 20.47 16.49 11.21
C VAL A 544 19.55 16.69 12.41
N TYR A 545 20.03 17.36 13.46
CA TYR A 545 19.25 17.57 14.67
C TYR A 545 19.51 18.94 15.33
N THR A 546 18.57 19.33 16.22
CA THR A 546 18.65 20.43 17.17
C THR A 546 18.36 19.91 18.57
N LEU A 547 18.83 20.63 19.62
CA LEU A 547 18.62 20.30 21.03
C LEU A 547 17.84 21.37 21.81
N ASP A 548 17.35 22.38 21.12
CA ASP A 548 16.61 23.52 21.69
C ASP A 548 15.15 23.61 21.26
N GLY A 549 14.66 22.54 20.58
CA GLY A 549 13.29 22.46 20.06
C GLY A 549 13.05 23.26 18.78
N THR A 550 14.04 23.94 18.24
CA THR A 550 13.92 24.62 16.93
C THR A 550 13.85 23.61 15.79
N GLU A 551 13.23 23.99 14.65
CA GLU A 551 13.19 23.15 13.47
C GLU A 551 14.59 22.98 12.88
N PRO A 552 15.06 21.74 12.63
CA PRO A 552 16.33 21.51 11.97
C PRO A 552 16.26 21.98 10.50
N THR A 553 17.42 22.41 10.00
CA THR A 553 17.66 22.71 8.58
C THR A 553 18.72 21.76 8.01
N PRO A 554 18.92 21.67 6.71
CA PRO A 554 19.99 20.86 6.13
C PRO A 554 21.41 21.19 6.65
N GLU A 555 21.60 22.41 7.19
CA GLU A 555 22.85 22.92 7.79
C GLU A 555 22.96 22.69 9.30
N SER A 556 21.90 22.19 9.94
CA SER A 556 21.91 21.87 11.38
C SER A 556 22.95 20.80 11.73
N THR A 557 23.19 20.59 13.02
CA THR A 557 24.17 19.61 13.51
C THR A 557 23.93 18.24 12.92
N VAL A 558 24.96 17.67 12.28
CA VAL A 558 24.88 16.34 11.67
C VAL A 558 25.03 15.25 12.74
N TYR A 559 24.11 14.30 12.76
CA TYR A 559 24.25 13.10 13.59
C TYR A 559 25.28 12.16 12.95
N THR A 560 26.36 11.87 13.68
CA THR A 560 27.45 10.99 13.21
C THR A 560 27.67 9.77 14.08
N ALA A 561 27.26 9.82 15.36
CA ALA A 561 27.43 8.74 16.31
C ALA A 561 26.48 8.96 17.50
N PRO A 562 26.20 7.92 18.32
CA PRO A 562 25.44 8.05 19.55
C PRO A 562 26.09 9.09 20.49
N PHE A 563 25.23 9.86 21.18
CA PHE A 563 25.67 10.89 22.15
C PHE A 563 24.76 10.93 23.37
N ASP A 564 25.29 11.43 24.49
CA ASP A 564 24.59 11.48 25.76
C ASP A 564 23.94 12.84 26.00
N ILE A 565 22.72 12.83 26.52
CA ILE A 565 21.97 13.96 27.07
C ILE A 565 21.87 13.80 28.57
N THR A 566 22.25 14.86 29.36
CA THR A 566 22.32 14.86 30.80
C THR A 566 21.33 15.83 31.48
N GLU A 567 20.71 16.71 30.67
CA GLU A 567 19.70 17.67 31.11
C GLU A 567 18.45 17.57 30.28
N THR A 568 17.28 17.93 30.81
CA THR A 568 16.02 17.92 30.06
C THR A 568 16.12 18.73 28.81
N THR A 569 15.79 18.12 27.68
CA THR A 569 16.04 18.65 26.32
C THR A 569 14.89 18.29 25.38
N THR A 570 14.48 19.24 24.55
CA THR A 570 13.62 18.95 23.39
C THR A 570 14.48 18.81 22.15
N MET A 571 14.65 17.58 21.71
CA MET A 571 15.38 17.26 20.50
C MET A 571 14.46 17.22 19.29
N LYS A 572 14.88 17.77 18.15
CA LYS A 572 14.28 17.50 16.84
C LYS A 572 15.31 16.89 15.92
N ILE A 573 14.93 15.87 15.16
CA ILE A 573 15.81 15.15 14.24
C ILE A 573 15.10 14.80 12.94
N ALA A 574 15.79 14.95 11.81
CA ALA A 574 15.25 14.62 10.48
C ALA A 574 16.33 14.05 9.57
N SER A 575 15.92 13.24 8.60
CA SER A 575 16.75 12.81 7.48
C SER A 575 16.78 13.86 6.39
N VAL A 576 17.91 13.95 5.67
CA VAL A 576 18.12 14.88 4.56
C VAL A 576 18.54 14.09 3.32
N LEU A 577 17.79 14.25 2.24
CA LEU A 577 18.14 13.69 0.92
C LEU A 577 19.34 14.44 0.30
N PRO A 578 20.08 13.82 -0.63
CA PRO A 578 21.16 14.51 -1.37
C PRO A 578 20.70 15.78 -2.11
N SER A 579 19.41 15.86 -2.49
CA SER A 579 18.79 17.07 -3.06
C SER A 579 18.66 18.24 -2.09
N GLY A 580 18.82 17.99 -0.78
CA GLY A 580 18.55 18.94 0.29
C GLY A 580 17.12 18.89 0.85
N LYS A 581 16.21 18.14 0.23
CA LYS A 581 14.88 17.94 0.79
C LYS A 581 14.95 17.15 2.09
N MET A 582 14.19 17.60 3.08
CA MET A 582 14.15 16.96 4.40
C MET A 582 12.89 16.09 4.55
N GLY A 583 13.05 14.99 5.26
CA GLY A 583 11.92 14.26 5.83
C GLY A 583 11.26 15.05 6.95
N LYS A 584 10.05 14.67 7.35
CA LYS A 584 9.33 15.30 8.47
C LYS A 584 10.16 15.13 9.76
N PRO A 585 10.48 16.24 10.47
CA PRO A 585 11.23 16.16 11.73
C PRO A 585 10.43 15.41 12.80
N ARG A 586 11.12 14.56 13.55
CA ARG A 586 10.61 13.97 14.79
C ARG A 586 10.98 14.86 15.97
N THR A 587 10.00 15.13 16.84
CA THR A 587 10.23 15.82 18.12
C THR A 587 10.32 14.78 19.22
N ILE A 588 11.38 14.77 19.99
CA ILE A 588 11.64 13.86 21.12
C ILE A 588 11.88 14.70 22.37
N LEU A 589 11.00 14.55 23.36
CA LEU A 589 11.24 15.11 24.70
C LEU A 589 12.13 14.13 25.48
N VAL A 590 13.34 14.57 25.83
CA VAL A 590 14.29 13.82 26.66
C VAL A 590 14.30 14.43 28.05
N GLU A 591 13.69 13.77 29.05
CA GLU A 591 13.36 14.34 30.34
C GLU A 591 14.13 13.69 31.48
N LYS A 592 14.87 14.50 32.23
CA LYS A 592 15.53 14.06 33.46
C LYS A 592 14.50 13.91 34.59
N GLN A 593 14.44 12.75 35.18
CA GLN A 593 13.48 12.43 36.24
C GLN A 593 14.20 11.87 37.51
N THR A 594 13.55 11.99 38.62
CA THR A 594 13.87 11.19 39.81
C THR A 594 12.95 9.98 39.89
N LEU A 595 13.41 8.89 40.52
CA LEU A 595 12.56 7.72 40.75
C LEU A 595 11.30 8.11 41.52
N ALA A 596 10.12 7.87 40.89
CA ALA A 596 8.85 7.97 41.61
C ALA A 596 8.83 6.94 42.75
N PRO A 597 8.54 7.33 43.99
CA PRO A 597 8.56 6.41 45.12
C PRO A 597 7.42 5.39 45.02
N ALA A 598 7.70 4.16 45.42
CA ALA A 598 6.65 3.14 45.55
C ALA A 598 5.63 3.53 46.64
N LYS A 599 4.39 3.09 46.48
CA LYS A 599 3.30 3.30 47.42
C LYS A 599 3.42 2.35 48.61
N GLU A 600 3.23 2.87 49.78
CA GLU A 600 3.11 2.05 51.00
C GLU A 600 1.63 1.64 51.18
N VAL A 601 1.32 0.36 50.94
CA VAL A 601 -0.03 -0.19 51.09
C VAL A 601 0.00 -1.28 52.15
N ALA A 602 -0.82 -1.12 53.15
CA ALA A 602 -0.80 -2.02 54.33
C ALA A 602 -1.23 -3.45 54.02
N LYS A 603 -2.12 -3.64 53.02
CA LYS A 603 -2.60 -4.94 52.57
C LYS A 603 -3.13 -4.82 51.16
N THR A 604 -2.79 -5.75 50.28
CA THR A 604 -3.31 -5.86 48.94
C THR A 604 -3.94 -7.24 48.71
N THR A 605 -4.86 -7.31 47.72
CA THR A 605 -5.47 -8.53 47.22
C THR A 605 -5.04 -8.72 45.76
N PRO A 606 -4.76 -9.94 45.26
CA PRO A 606 -4.36 -10.15 43.87
C PRO A 606 -5.44 -9.74 42.87
N GLY A 607 -5.01 -9.08 41.78
CA GLY A 607 -5.88 -8.64 40.66
C GLY A 607 -6.08 -7.13 40.64
N LEU A 608 -6.98 -6.67 39.77
CA LEU A 608 -7.38 -5.26 39.61
C LEU A 608 -8.90 -5.13 39.79
N ASP A 609 -9.34 -4.06 40.45
CA ASP A 609 -10.75 -3.67 40.45
C ASP A 609 -11.14 -3.16 39.08
N MET A 610 -12.16 -3.77 38.46
CA MET A 610 -12.65 -3.37 37.15
C MET A 610 -14.11 -2.97 37.20
N GLU A 611 -14.46 -1.91 36.46
CA GLU A 611 -15.81 -1.47 36.21
C GLU A 611 -16.12 -1.54 34.71
N VAL A 612 -17.24 -2.18 34.31
CA VAL A 612 -17.68 -2.41 32.93
C VAL A 612 -18.92 -1.59 32.64
N PHE A 613 -18.94 -0.86 31.54
CA PHE A 613 -19.99 0.06 31.12
C PHE A 613 -20.55 -0.37 29.76
N ASP A 614 -21.86 -0.53 29.63
CA ASP A 614 -22.52 -0.84 28.38
C ASP A 614 -22.51 0.34 27.41
N GLY A 615 -22.24 0.09 26.13
CA GLY A 615 -22.28 1.04 25.04
C GLY A 615 -20.94 1.23 24.32
N MET A 616 -20.98 1.87 23.15
CA MET A 616 -19.81 2.32 22.41
C MET A 616 -19.41 3.74 22.81
N TYR A 617 -18.11 3.94 23.00
CA TYR A 617 -17.56 5.24 23.36
C TYR A 617 -16.33 5.52 22.49
N LEU A 618 -16.32 6.64 21.78
CA LEU A 618 -15.19 7.05 20.92
C LEU A 618 -14.05 7.70 21.73
N SER A 619 -14.32 8.13 22.94
CA SER A 619 -13.30 8.73 23.85
C SER A 619 -13.64 8.51 25.31
N VAL A 620 -12.64 8.66 26.18
CA VAL A 620 -12.83 8.61 27.63
C VAL A 620 -13.77 9.72 28.09
N ASN A 621 -13.67 10.91 27.49
CA ASN A 621 -14.59 12.02 27.79
C ASN A 621 -16.08 11.68 27.48
N ASN A 622 -16.34 10.92 26.41
CA ASN A 622 -17.70 10.45 26.11
C ASN A 622 -18.22 9.49 27.18
N LEU A 623 -17.36 8.59 27.69
CA LEU A 623 -17.71 7.69 28.78
C LEU A 623 -18.01 8.46 30.07
N GLU A 624 -17.16 9.39 30.44
CA GLU A 624 -17.34 10.23 31.65
C GLU A 624 -18.60 11.09 31.56
N ALA A 625 -18.85 11.71 30.38
CA ALA A 625 -20.05 12.51 30.15
C ALA A 625 -21.37 11.69 30.23
N ALA A 626 -21.30 10.40 29.97
CA ALA A 626 -22.46 9.51 30.07
C ALA A 626 -22.93 9.29 31.52
N GLN A 627 -22.11 9.58 32.53
CA GLN A 627 -22.41 9.48 33.98
C GLN A 627 -23.06 8.14 34.38
N LYS A 628 -22.66 7.06 33.70
CA LYS A 628 -23.18 5.70 33.94
C LYS A 628 -22.44 5.07 35.12
N THR A 629 -23.15 4.18 35.85
CA THR A 629 -22.52 3.30 36.83
C THR A 629 -22.21 1.98 36.17
N GLY A 630 -20.98 1.55 36.26
CA GLY A 630 -20.53 0.29 35.69
C GLY A 630 -20.80 -0.92 36.60
N LYS A 631 -20.73 -2.10 35.99
CA LYS A 631 -20.74 -3.38 36.72
C LYS A 631 -19.37 -3.67 37.28
N LYS A 632 -19.23 -3.83 38.59
CA LYS A 632 -17.95 -4.06 39.27
C LYS A 632 -17.58 -5.54 39.32
N GLN A 633 -16.31 -5.82 39.10
CA GLN A 633 -15.70 -7.14 39.24
C GLN A 633 -14.17 -7.03 39.44
N VAL A 634 -13.51 -8.14 39.82
CA VAL A 634 -12.06 -8.22 39.92
C VAL A 634 -11.53 -9.05 38.75
N ILE A 635 -10.49 -8.55 38.09
CA ILE A 635 -9.77 -9.26 37.02
C ILE A 635 -8.37 -9.65 37.50
N LYS A 636 -7.84 -10.75 36.90
CA LYS A 636 -6.49 -11.26 37.27
C LYS A 636 -5.45 -10.85 36.24
N THR A 637 -5.84 -10.57 35.00
CA THR A 637 -4.95 -10.19 33.91
C THR A 637 -5.50 -9.00 33.15
N THR A 638 -4.63 -8.21 32.53
CA THR A 638 -5.02 -7.03 31.76
C THR A 638 -5.84 -7.40 30.49
N ARG A 639 -5.60 -8.59 29.93
CA ARG A 639 -6.35 -9.09 28.76
C ARG A 639 -7.84 -9.30 29.02
N GLU A 640 -8.22 -9.46 30.26
CA GLU A 640 -9.63 -9.59 30.62
C GLU A 640 -10.44 -8.32 30.35
N LEU A 641 -9.80 -7.14 30.23
CA LEU A 641 -10.50 -5.91 29.84
C LEU A 641 -11.16 -6.02 28.47
N THR A 642 -10.53 -6.70 27.52
CA THR A 642 -11.03 -6.84 26.14
C THR A 642 -11.93 -8.08 25.93
N ASN A 643 -12.07 -8.93 26.95
CA ASN A 643 -12.76 -10.22 26.85
C ASN A 643 -13.99 -10.36 27.77
N GLN A 644 -14.71 -9.27 28.07
CA GLN A 644 -15.85 -9.27 28.98
C GLN A 644 -17.14 -9.84 28.36
N VAL A 645 -17.27 -9.79 27.05
CA VAL A 645 -18.41 -10.31 26.30
C VAL A 645 -17.90 -11.34 25.30
N PRO A 646 -18.53 -12.53 25.19
CA PRO A 646 -18.14 -13.52 24.19
C PRO A 646 -18.06 -12.89 22.79
N ALA A 647 -17.09 -13.31 21.99
CA ALA A 647 -17.07 -12.92 20.59
C ALA A 647 -18.37 -13.38 19.93
N PRO A 648 -19.04 -12.54 19.12
CA PRO A 648 -20.18 -13.00 18.33
C PRO A 648 -19.75 -14.12 17.39
N GLU A 649 -20.65 -15.00 17.01
CA GLU A 649 -20.40 -16.09 16.07
C GLU A 649 -19.98 -15.59 14.68
N SER A 650 -20.30 -14.34 14.33
CA SER A 650 -19.83 -13.66 13.14
C SER A 650 -18.99 -12.44 13.50
N MET A 651 -17.98 -12.10 12.69
CA MET A 651 -17.13 -10.91 12.86
C MET A 651 -17.92 -9.57 12.77
N ARG A 652 -19.23 -9.63 12.55
CA ARG A 652 -20.13 -8.48 12.48
C ARG A 652 -20.49 -7.88 13.83
N GLY A 653 -20.39 -8.66 14.89
CA GLY A 653 -20.78 -8.18 16.22
C GLY A 653 -19.62 -7.48 16.90
N VAL A 654 -19.55 -6.17 16.82
CA VAL A 654 -18.67 -5.38 17.65
C VAL A 654 -19.19 -5.38 19.07
N LYS A 655 -18.35 -5.77 20.00
CA LYS A 655 -18.69 -5.72 21.42
C LYS A 655 -18.82 -4.28 21.85
N GLN A 656 -19.99 -3.92 22.37
CA GLN A 656 -20.31 -2.55 22.77
C GLN A 656 -20.20 -2.39 24.27
N TYR A 657 -18.98 -2.24 24.79
CA TYR A 657 -18.74 -1.94 26.20
C TYR A 657 -17.44 -1.16 26.37
N ALA A 658 -17.33 -0.46 27.49
CA ALA A 658 -16.05 0.08 27.97
C ALA A 658 -15.67 -0.59 29.29
N ALA A 659 -14.38 -0.60 29.63
CA ALA A 659 -13.89 -1.11 30.90
C ALA A 659 -12.79 -0.21 31.45
N ILE A 660 -12.87 0.06 32.76
CA ILE A 660 -11.82 0.75 33.51
C ILE A 660 -11.34 -0.17 34.63
N ALA A 661 -10.04 -0.43 34.68
CA ALA A 661 -9.44 -1.21 35.77
C ALA A 661 -8.46 -0.36 36.53
N THR A 662 -8.47 -0.49 37.87
CA THR A 662 -7.60 0.26 38.81
C THR A 662 -7.01 -0.66 39.86
N GLY A 663 -5.84 -0.31 40.35
CA GLY A 663 -5.11 -1.04 41.38
C GLY A 663 -3.65 -0.68 41.39
N TYR A 664 -2.80 -1.67 41.61
CA TYR A 664 -1.35 -1.50 41.71
C TYR A 664 -0.64 -2.50 40.77
N VAL A 665 0.49 -2.04 40.22
CA VAL A 665 1.47 -2.88 39.51
C VAL A 665 2.76 -2.90 40.33
N ASN A 666 3.33 -4.07 40.56
CA ASN A 666 4.59 -4.24 41.28
C ASN A 666 5.76 -4.14 40.30
N ILE A 667 6.53 -3.05 40.38
CA ILE A 667 7.75 -2.83 39.63
C ILE A 667 8.89 -3.64 40.23
N PRO A 668 9.60 -4.49 39.47
CA PRO A 668 10.52 -5.47 40.02
C PRO A 668 11.83 -4.88 40.57
N GLU A 669 12.28 -3.75 40.02
CA GLU A 669 13.52 -3.08 40.43
C GLU A 669 13.49 -1.59 40.06
N ASP A 670 14.38 -0.79 40.69
CA ASP A 670 14.53 0.62 40.33
C ASP A 670 14.95 0.78 38.87
N GLY A 671 14.37 1.74 38.14
CA GLY A 671 14.77 2.00 36.77
C GLY A 671 13.83 2.89 36.02
N VAL A 672 14.17 3.13 34.75
CA VAL A 672 13.30 3.78 33.77
C VAL A 672 12.57 2.72 32.94
N TYR A 673 11.24 2.82 32.91
CA TYR A 673 10.37 1.85 32.24
C TYR A 673 9.58 2.49 31.14
N TYR A 674 9.59 1.82 29.96
CA TYR A 674 8.63 2.01 28.87
C TYR A 674 7.46 1.06 29.08
N ILE A 675 6.25 1.54 28.73
CA ILE A 675 5.02 0.76 28.80
C ILE A 675 4.47 0.68 27.39
N SER A 676 4.11 -0.53 26.95
CA SER A 676 3.51 -0.79 25.65
C SER A 676 2.15 -1.44 25.82
N SER A 677 1.14 -0.95 25.11
CA SER A 677 -0.22 -1.50 25.12
C SER A 677 -1.00 -1.07 23.87
N ASP A 678 -2.05 -1.84 23.56
CA ASP A 678 -3.10 -1.52 22.60
C ASP A 678 -4.42 -1.06 23.28
N LEU A 679 -4.41 -0.90 24.61
CA LEU A 679 -5.52 -0.28 25.35
C LEU A 679 -5.65 1.21 25.03
N GLU A 680 -6.83 1.77 25.31
CA GLU A 680 -7.12 3.20 25.08
C GLU A 680 -6.15 4.10 25.87
N GLU A 681 -6.05 3.83 27.16
CA GLU A 681 -5.13 4.53 28.04
C GLU A 681 -4.49 3.58 29.06
N VAL A 682 -3.23 3.81 29.35
CA VAL A 682 -2.51 3.23 30.49
C VAL A 682 -1.89 4.33 31.32
N TRP A 683 -2.22 4.38 32.59
CA TRP A 683 -1.72 5.36 33.55
C TRP A 683 -0.91 4.68 34.64
N ILE A 684 0.20 5.30 35.05
CA ILE A 684 1.02 4.91 36.21
C ILE A 684 1.21 6.13 37.10
N ASP A 685 0.88 6.01 38.40
CA ASP A 685 0.95 7.10 39.40
C ASP A 685 0.35 8.42 38.90
N GLY A 686 -0.79 8.36 38.15
CA GLY A 686 -1.45 9.52 37.59
C GLY A 686 -0.79 10.09 36.31
N LYS A 687 0.29 9.50 35.81
CA LYS A 687 0.92 9.86 34.53
C LYS A 687 0.38 8.98 33.40
N LEU A 688 -0.08 9.60 32.32
CA LEU A 688 -0.53 8.89 31.10
C LEU A 688 0.70 8.31 30.38
N MET A 689 0.80 6.98 30.34
CA MET A 689 1.93 6.26 29.77
C MET A 689 1.68 5.80 28.35
N VAL A 690 0.45 5.43 28.03
CA VAL A 690 -0.01 5.07 26.68
C VAL A 690 -1.33 5.78 26.41
N ASN A 691 -1.40 6.45 25.29
CA ASN A 691 -2.61 7.13 24.80
C ASN A 691 -2.89 6.69 23.36
N ASN A 692 -3.92 5.87 23.19
CA ASN A 692 -4.48 5.46 21.89
C ASN A 692 -5.83 6.16 21.62
N GLY A 693 -6.17 7.20 22.37
CA GLY A 693 -7.48 7.84 22.30
C GLY A 693 -7.84 8.38 20.94
N GLY A 694 -8.94 7.84 20.37
CA GLY A 694 -9.46 8.29 19.07
C GLY A 694 -8.63 7.82 17.85
N GLU A 695 -7.69 6.89 18.04
CA GLU A 695 -6.85 6.35 16.96
C GLU A 695 -7.10 4.85 16.73
N VAL A 696 -6.71 4.36 15.56
CA VAL A 696 -6.71 2.93 15.25
C VAL A 696 -5.67 2.20 16.11
N LYS A 697 -6.10 1.23 16.89
CA LYS A 697 -5.27 0.49 17.87
C LYS A 697 -4.76 -0.85 17.35
N ARG A 698 -4.56 -0.97 16.06
CA ARG A 698 -4.11 -2.22 15.45
C ARG A 698 -2.79 -2.76 16.05
N PHE A 699 -1.94 -1.88 16.53
CA PHE A 699 -0.64 -2.25 17.12
C PHE A 699 -0.46 -1.63 18.48
N SER A 700 0.23 -2.37 19.38
CA SER A 700 0.62 -1.83 20.68
C SER A 700 1.56 -0.64 20.53
N ARG A 701 1.33 0.40 21.34
CA ARG A 701 2.14 1.63 21.35
C ARG A 701 2.90 1.77 22.66
N HIS A 702 4.05 2.43 22.60
CA HIS A 702 4.78 2.93 23.75
C HIS A 702 5.10 4.41 23.50
N ASP A 703 4.32 5.28 24.13
CA ASP A 703 4.41 6.72 23.87
C ASP A 703 5.36 7.44 24.79
N THR A 704 5.54 6.94 26.03
CA THR A 704 6.35 7.58 27.06
C THR A 704 7.05 6.58 27.98
N SER A 705 7.95 7.07 28.81
CA SER A 705 8.63 6.32 29.84
C SER A 705 8.60 7.05 31.18
N ALA A 706 8.84 6.34 32.27
CA ALA A 706 8.89 6.89 33.62
C ALA A 706 10.00 6.24 34.47
N ALA A 707 10.64 7.05 35.30
CA ALA A 707 11.58 6.57 36.31
C ALA A 707 10.78 6.11 37.54
N LEU A 708 10.81 4.81 37.84
CA LEU A 708 10.02 4.18 38.91
C LEU A 708 10.93 3.45 39.90
N ALA A 709 10.66 3.61 41.21
CA ALA A 709 11.31 2.81 42.24
C ALA A 709 10.73 1.38 42.26
N LYS A 710 11.47 0.42 42.79
CA LYS A 710 10.98 -0.92 43.04
C LYS A 710 9.80 -0.90 44.02
N GLY A 711 8.71 -1.63 43.70
CA GLY A 711 7.54 -1.77 44.57
C GLY A 711 6.23 -1.43 43.86
N LEU A 712 5.20 -1.14 44.65
CA LEU A 712 3.84 -0.91 44.12
C LEU A 712 3.68 0.49 43.55
N HIS A 713 3.10 0.59 42.39
CA HIS A 713 2.70 1.84 41.74
C HIS A 713 1.23 1.77 41.32
N GLU A 714 0.50 2.87 41.46
CA GLU A 714 -0.89 2.94 41.02
C GLU A 714 -0.99 2.70 39.52
N ILE A 715 -1.92 1.84 39.07
CA ILE A 715 -2.21 1.58 37.64
C ILE A 715 -3.68 1.84 37.39
N LYS A 716 -3.97 2.55 36.30
CA LYS A 716 -5.31 2.67 35.71
C LYS A 716 -5.24 2.25 34.24
N LEU A 717 -6.13 1.36 33.83
CA LEU A 717 -6.25 0.86 32.47
C LEU A 717 -7.63 1.22 31.93
N VAL A 718 -7.70 1.72 30.70
CA VAL A 718 -8.96 2.06 30.03
C VAL A 718 -9.06 1.33 28.70
N PHE A 719 -10.18 0.64 28.50
CA PHE A 719 -10.59 0.03 27.24
C PHE A 719 -11.92 0.64 26.81
N LEU A 720 -12.03 1.04 25.53
CA LEU A 720 -13.26 1.48 24.91
C LEU A 720 -13.58 0.61 23.69
N GLY A 721 -14.75 -0.03 23.72
CA GLY A 721 -15.25 -0.80 22.56
C GLY A 721 -15.80 0.15 21.50
N HIS A 722 -15.13 0.29 20.38
CA HIS A 722 -15.53 1.11 19.23
C HIS A 722 -14.96 0.56 17.93
N ILE A 723 -15.40 1.12 16.80
CA ILE A 723 -14.76 0.93 15.49
C ILE A 723 -14.19 2.28 15.09
N ILE A 724 -12.89 2.36 14.86
CA ILE A 724 -12.24 3.55 14.32
C ILE A 724 -11.38 3.13 13.13
N GLY A 725 -11.51 3.84 12.01
CA GLY A 725 -10.79 3.54 10.76
C GLY A 725 -10.96 2.09 10.32
N GLY A 726 -12.17 1.54 10.42
CA GLY A 726 -12.50 0.16 10.05
C GLY A 726 -11.94 -0.94 10.98
N TRP A 727 -11.24 -0.57 12.07
CA TRP A 727 -10.72 -1.52 13.04
C TRP A 727 -11.58 -1.56 14.32
N PRO A 728 -12.22 -2.69 14.66
CA PRO A 728 -12.90 -2.86 15.93
C PRO A 728 -11.88 -3.02 17.06
N SER A 729 -11.93 -2.15 18.06
CA SER A 729 -10.96 -2.13 19.16
C SER A 729 -10.93 -3.41 19.99
N ASN A 730 -12.01 -4.17 20.01
CA ASN A 730 -12.07 -5.46 20.73
C ASN A 730 -11.38 -6.63 20.00
N TRP A 731 -10.77 -6.41 18.84
CA TRP A 731 -9.81 -7.33 18.23
C TRP A 731 -8.41 -7.22 18.85
N ASN A 732 -8.15 -6.16 19.59
CA ASN A 732 -6.91 -6.01 20.32
C ASN A 732 -6.89 -6.96 21.53
N ASP A 733 -5.70 -7.35 21.98
CA ASP A 733 -5.55 -8.38 23.01
C ASP A 733 -5.57 -7.84 24.43
N GLY A 734 -5.51 -6.52 24.63
CA GLY A 734 -5.50 -5.85 25.93
C GLY A 734 -4.23 -6.11 26.75
N SER A 735 -3.15 -6.53 26.11
CA SER A 735 -1.89 -6.75 26.83
C SER A 735 -1.25 -5.44 27.26
N VAL A 736 -0.65 -5.45 28.44
CA VAL A 736 0.23 -4.39 28.91
C VAL A 736 1.60 -4.99 29.16
N GLN A 737 2.62 -4.35 28.60
CA GLN A 737 4.00 -4.83 28.65
C GLN A 737 4.92 -3.75 29.22
N LEU A 738 5.94 -4.17 29.94
CA LEU A 738 7.00 -3.32 30.49
C LEU A 738 8.33 -3.63 29.83
N ARG A 739 9.15 -2.60 29.61
CA ARG A 739 10.56 -2.75 29.22
C ARG A 739 11.41 -1.74 30.00
N LYS A 740 12.37 -2.23 30.74
CA LYS A 740 13.39 -1.36 31.36
C LYS A 740 14.26 -0.74 30.26
N SER A 741 14.71 0.48 30.41
CA SER A 741 15.43 1.23 29.37
C SER A 741 16.70 0.55 28.86
N ASP A 742 17.35 -0.27 29.69
CA ASP A 742 18.54 -1.07 29.38
C ASP A 742 18.23 -2.48 28.83
N ALA A 743 16.95 -2.88 28.75
CA ALA A 743 16.51 -4.16 28.22
C ALA A 743 16.17 -4.06 26.73
N GLU A 744 16.36 -5.16 25.99
CA GLU A 744 16.07 -5.23 24.55
C GLU A 744 14.59 -5.44 24.24
N LYS A 745 13.85 -6.15 25.10
CA LYS A 745 12.49 -6.62 24.81
C LYS A 745 11.48 -6.20 25.88
N PHE A 746 10.26 -5.97 25.44
CA PHE A 746 9.10 -5.87 26.31
C PHE A 746 8.73 -7.23 26.91
N THR A 747 8.30 -7.23 28.17
CA THR A 747 7.77 -8.40 28.90
C THR A 747 6.37 -8.08 29.40
N SER A 748 5.45 -9.03 29.30
CA SER A 748 4.07 -8.85 29.74
C SER A 748 4.00 -8.69 31.25
N ILE A 749 3.12 -7.79 31.72
CA ILE A 749 2.71 -7.73 33.12
C ILE A 749 1.97 -9.04 33.44
N THR A 750 2.45 -9.77 34.47
CA THR A 750 1.84 -11.03 34.89
C THR A 750 0.82 -10.82 36.01
N ALA A 751 -0.03 -11.82 36.27
CA ALA A 751 -1.04 -11.76 37.33
C ALA A 751 -0.45 -11.51 38.71
N GLU A 752 0.77 -12.03 38.98
CA GLU A 752 1.47 -11.86 40.25
C GLU A 752 1.97 -10.43 40.49
N MET A 753 2.07 -9.64 39.45
CA MET A 753 2.46 -8.23 39.53
C MET A 753 1.28 -7.31 39.83
N LEU A 754 0.04 -7.81 39.74
CA LEU A 754 -1.18 -7.01 39.89
C LEU A 754 -1.87 -7.22 41.22
N SER A 755 -2.28 -6.11 41.87
CA SER A 755 -3.05 -6.13 43.09
C SER A 755 -3.97 -4.92 43.24
N HIS A 756 -4.97 -4.99 44.15
CA HIS A 756 -5.91 -3.92 44.47
C HIS A 756 -6.13 -3.83 45.98
#